data_12312238ede77de89bbf7491cb370c30
#
_entry.id   12312238ede77de89bbf7491cb370c30
#
_cell.length_a   1.000
_cell.length_b   1.000
_cell.length_c   1.000
_cell.angle_alpha   90.00
_cell.angle_beta   90.00
_cell.angle_gamma   90.00
#
_symmetry.space_group_name_H-M   'P 1'
#
loop_
_entity.id
_entity.type
_entity.pdbx_description
1 polymer ?
#
loop_
_entity_poly.entity_id
_entity_poly.type
_entity_poly.pdbx_seq_one_letter_code
_entity_poly.pdbx_strand_id
1 'polypeptide(L)'
;MAKKEGNETPLMQQYYATKAKYPDAILLYRMGDFYETFGADAITTSRILGITLTKRSSGSPGTVELAGFPYHAIDTYLPKLVRAGQRVAICEQLEDPKKTKFLVKRGVIELVTPGACYSEYSTDTKSNIFLASVYFNKTEAGLSLLDLSTGEFLTTEGSHATIDKLLNSFQPKEVIYPRGQEARFHELFGNKFYIYPIEEWFFDRDAASERLEKHFEVNSLKGFGIEHMNCGISSAGAILNYLEMTKHDMISHITSISRIDESHCVLLDKFALRNLELLHSAYEEGRSLVDIIDRTITPMGGRTLRRWICMPLKSPEEINQRLDIVDHFIRQEDQRLQAENFLESIGDLERLASKIGVGRITPREMNQLKIALSCIAPLKDLCQQSESAVMKKMTEPLNPCTELFEKIKFQLQENAPHQVNKGGVIATGVNAELDELRNISSNGKELLLQMQQREIEATGIPSLKIGFNNVFGYYIEVTKAHKDKAPANWIRKQTLVNGERYITPELKEYEDKILGAEDRILAIETELYNNLLQEAAGYIRPLQEDAKIISALDVLISFAEISIANNYHRPEINDSDVLDIKAGRHPVIEKQLPPGEEYISNDVLLDNKKQQIIIITGPNMAGKSALLRQTALIVIMAQAGCFVPAASAKIGYVDKIFTRVGASDNISQGESTFMVEMNEAANILNNISDRSLVLFDELGRGTSTYDGISIAWAIVEYLHEHPKYHAKTLFATHYHELNEMEHSFKKIKNYNVSVKEVAHKVIFLRKLVKGGSNHSFGIQVGKMAGLPQSVIKRADEILKQLENDRDKNGTIQKNVESIASAREGLQLSFFQLDDPVLSQIRDEIAGLDINGLTPLEALNKLSEIKKIILG
;
A
#
# COMPACT_ATOMS: atom_id res chain seq x y z
N MET A 1 -2.42 -39.53 29.44
CA MET A 1 -3.72 -39.60 30.15
C MET A 1 -4.78 -39.05 29.19
N ALA A 2 -5.61 -39.93 28.65
CA ALA A 2 -6.71 -39.57 27.76
C ALA A 2 -7.76 -38.79 28.57
N LYS A 3 -8.02 -37.52 28.19
CA LYS A 3 -9.17 -36.76 28.69
C LYS A 3 -10.43 -37.46 28.22
N LYS A 4 -11.32 -37.83 29.14
CA LYS A 4 -12.68 -38.32 28.88
C LYS A 4 -13.38 -37.36 27.94
N GLU A 5 -13.84 -37.85 26.77
CA GLU A 5 -14.78 -37.18 25.87
C GLU A 5 -16.05 -36.86 26.67
N GLY A 6 -16.21 -35.63 27.05
CA GLY A 6 -17.50 -35.06 27.50
C GLY A 6 -18.44 -34.93 26.30
N ASN A 7 -19.75 -35.16 26.50
CA ASN A 7 -20.79 -35.05 25.49
C ASN A 7 -20.89 -33.59 24.98
N GLU A 8 -20.07 -33.25 23.99
CA GLU A 8 -20.22 -31.98 23.27
C GLU A 8 -21.53 -31.98 22.47
N THR A 9 -22.16 -30.84 22.35
CA THR A 9 -23.36 -30.74 21.52
C THR A 9 -23.02 -31.05 20.05
N PRO A 10 -23.93 -31.66 19.28
CA PRO A 10 -23.69 -31.97 17.86
C PRO A 10 -23.22 -30.75 17.04
N LEU A 11 -23.67 -29.56 17.40
CA LEU A 11 -23.28 -28.28 16.82
C LEU A 11 -21.79 -27.96 17.07
N MET A 12 -21.32 -28.13 18.33
CA MET A 12 -19.92 -27.86 18.68
C MET A 12 -18.99 -28.91 18.07
N GLN A 13 -19.44 -30.16 17.92
CA GLN A 13 -18.69 -31.18 17.18
C GLN A 13 -18.51 -30.77 15.72
N GLN A 14 -19.56 -30.26 15.07
CA GLN A 14 -19.47 -29.73 13.70
C GLN A 14 -18.52 -28.52 13.61
N TYR A 15 -18.56 -27.60 14.59
CA TYR A 15 -17.66 -26.46 14.68
C TYR A 15 -16.20 -26.91 14.77
N TYR A 16 -15.85 -27.78 15.73
CA TYR A 16 -14.47 -28.24 15.93
C TYR A 16 -13.96 -29.07 14.74
N ALA A 17 -14.81 -29.87 14.12
CA ALA A 17 -14.46 -30.59 12.90
C ALA A 17 -14.15 -29.64 11.73
N THR A 18 -14.86 -28.51 11.65
CA THR A 18 -14.57 -27.47 10.66
C THR A 18 -13.31 -26.69 11.03
N LYS A 19 -13.15 -26.28 12.29
CA LYS A 19 -11.97 -25.56 12.77
C LYS A 19 -10.67 -26.36 12.60
N ALA A 20 -10.72 -27.66 12.77
CA ALA A 20 -9.55 -28.52 12.59
C ALA A 20 -8.99 -28.52 11.16
N LYS A 21 -9.81 -28.15 10.15
CA LYS A 21 -9.38 -27.98 8.75
C LYS A 21 -8.73 -26.63 8.48
N TYR A 22 -9.01 -25.63 9.32
CA TYR A 22 -8.52 -24.26 9.19
C TYR A 22 -7.94 -23.77 10.55
N PRO A 23 -6.88 -24.42 11.07
CA PRO A 23 -6.39 -24.17 12.42
C PRO A 23 -5.82 -22.76 12.60
N ASP A 24 -5.27 -22.19 11.56
CA ASP A 24 -4.60 -20.89 11.46
C ASP A 24 -5.53 -19.73 11.07
N ALA A 25 -6.83 -19.99 10.86
CA ALA A 25 -7.81 -18.98 10.49
C ALA A 25 -8.88 -18.79 11.57
N ILE A 26 -9.31 -17.56 11.81
CA ILE A 26 -10.51 -17.27 12.62
C ILE A 26 -11.73 -17.85 11.90
N LEU A 27 -12.47 -18.72 12.55
CA LEU A 27 -13.65 -19.34 11.97
C LEU A 27 -14.90 -18.53 12.32
N LEU A 28 -15.42 -17.76 11.35
CA LEU A 28 -16.73 -17.11 11.44
C LEU A 28 -17.81 -18.13 11.12
N TYR A 29 -18.45 -18.66 12.15
CA TYR A 29 -19.40 -19.76 12.01
C TYR A 29 -20.84 -19.25 12.04
N ARG A 30 -21.59 -19.43 10.94
CA ARG A 30 -22.99 -18.97 10.82
C ARG A 30 -23.91 -19.72 11.75
N MET A 31 -24.55 -19.00 12.67
CA MET A 31 -25.52 -19.51 13.63
C MET A 31 -26.78 -18.64 13.62
N GLY A 32 -27.80 -19.08 12.86
CA GLY A 32 -29.00 -18.26 12.65
C GLY A 32 -28.66 -16.93 12.00
N ASP A 33 -28.92 -15.83 12.69
CA ASP A 33 -28.67 -14.47 12.20
C ASP A 33 -27.31 -13.89 12.62
N PHE A 34 -26.42 -14.73 13.17
CA PHE A 34 -25.11 -14.29 13.65
C PHE A 34 -23.96 -15.11 13.04
N TYR A 35 -22.80 -14.46 12.87
CA TYR A 35 -21.53 -15.14 12.83
C TYR A 35 -20.96 -15.18 14.24
N GLU A 36 -20.69 -16.40 14.71
CA GLU A 36 -20.12 -16.65 16.03
C GLU A 36 -18.72 -17.24 15.93
N THR A 37 -17.86 -16.84 16.84
CA THR A 37 -16.50 -17.37 17.04
C THR A 37 -16.38 -17.95 18.44
N PHE A 38 -15.56 -18.97 18.64
CA PHE A 38 -15.43 -19.68 19.94
C PHE A 38 -13.97 -19.78 20.38
N GLY A 39 -13.75 -19.85 21.71
CA GLY A 39 -12.44 -20.07 22.31
C GLY A 39 -11.43 -18.99 21.98
N ALA A 40 -10.24 -19.37 21.51
CA ALA A 40 -9.16 -18.44 21.14
C ALA A 40 -9.56 -17.47 20.02
N ASP A 41 -10.34 -17.95 19.05
CA ASP A 41 -10.86 -17.10 17.98
C ASP A 41 -11.79 -16.01 18.51
N ALA A 42 -12.64 -16.34 19.51
CA ALA A 42 -13.52 -15.35 20.14
C ALA A 42 -12.75 -14.27 20.90
N ILE A 43 -11.72 -14.62 21.62
CA ILE A 43 -10.85 -13.67 22.34
C ILE A 43 -10.19 -12.71 21.35
N THR A 44 -9.62 -13.24 20.27
CA THR A 44 -8.96 -12.46 19.21
C THR A 44 -9.96 -11.55 18.48
N THR A 45 -11.12 -12.09 18.10
CA THR A 45 -12.20 -11.35 17.45
C THR A 45 -12.72 -10.21 18.32
N SER A 46 -13.00 -10.49 19.59
CA SER A 46 -13.46 -9.48 20.55
C SER A 46 -12.47 -8.33 20.71
N ARG A 47 -11.17 -8.65 20.82
CA ARG A 47 -10.10 -7.66 20.96
C ARG A 47 -9.96 -6.76 19.74
N ILE A 48 -9.97 -7.35 18.53
CA ILE A 48 -9.77 -6.60 17.28
C ILE A 48 -11.01 -5.75 16.93
N LEU A 49 -12.20 -6.32 17.09
CA LEU A 49 -13.44 -5.67 16.69
C LEU A 49 -14.02 -4.73 17.76
N GLY A 50 -13.55 -4.84 19.01
CA GLY A 50 -14.12 -4.10 20.14
C GLY A 50 -15.54 -4.55 20.52
N ILE A 51 -15.91 -5.81 20.22
CA ILE A 51 -17.23 -6.38 20.54
C ILE A 51 -17.16 -7.17 21.86
N THR A 52 -18.34 -7.38 22.48
CA THR A 52 -18.46 -8.04 23.78
C THR A 52 -18.03 -9.51 23.71
N LEU A 53 -17.11 -9.91 24.59
CA LEU A 53 -16.76 -11.30 24.84
C LEU A 53 -17.72 -11.89 25.88
N THR A 54 -18.43 -12.94 25.48
CA THR A 54 -19.36 -13.66 26.36
C THR A 54 -18.92 -15.10 26.57
N LYS A 55 -19.68 -15.88 27.33
CA LYS A 55 -19.45 -17.30 27.54
C LYS A 55 -20.69 -18.11 27.23
N ARG A 56 -20.52 -19.23 26.54
CA ARG A 56 -21.59 -20.16 26.21
C ARG A 56 -21.34 -21.54 26.83
N SER A 57 -22.40 -22.18 27.33
CA SER A 57 -22.33 -23.56 27.77
C SER A 57 -22.20 -24.50 26.57
N SER A 58 -21.19 -25.35 26.55
CA SER A 58 -20.89 -26.28 25.46
C SER A 58 -21.53 -27.67 25.63
N GLY A 59 -22.35 -27.88 26.67
CA GLY A 59 -22.96 -29.18 27.00
C GLY A 59 -22.07 -30.10 27.85
N SER A 60 -20.82 -29.75 28.11
CA SER A 60 -19.88 -30.32 29.09
C SER A 60 -19.81 -29.41 30.31
N PRO A 61 -19.29 -29.82 31.46
CA PRO A 61 -19.09 -28.95 32.62
C PRO A 61 -17.97 -27.90 32.35
N GLY A 62 -18.18 -27.06 31.35
CA GLY A 62 -17.30 -25.98 30.94
C GLY A 62 -18.04 -24.95 30.10
N THR A 63 -17.63 -23.70 30.23
CA THR A 63 -18.07 -22.61 29.35
C THR A 63 -16.95 -22.32 28.36
N VAL A 64 -17.31 -22.04 27.10
CA VAL A 64 -16.39 -21.61 26.05
C VAL A 64 -16.64 -20.13 25.75
N GLU A 65 -15.57 -19.36 25.60
CA GLU A 65 -15.62 -17.97 25.17
C GLU A 65 -16.35 -17.86 23.84
N LEU A 66 -17.18 -16.83 23.71
CA LEU A 66 -18.01 -16.54 22.53
C LEU A 66 -17.94 -15.06 22.20
N ALA A 67 -17.69 -14.73 20.95
CA ALA A 67 -17.87 -13.42 20.39
C ALA A 67 -18.58 -13.55 19.04
N GLY A 68 -19.47 -12.63 18.72
CA GLY A 68 -20.20 -12.69 17.46
C GLY A 68 -20.86 -11.37 17.09
N PHE A 69 -21.26 -11.28 15.83
CA PHE A 69 -21.94 -10.12 15.28
C PHE A 69 -23.03 -10.58 14.27
N PRO A 70 -24.04 -9.73 13.99
CA PRO A 70 -25.07 -10.06 13.03
C PRO A 70 -24.50 -10.34 11.64
N TYR A 71 -24.99 -11.36 10.93
CA TYR A 71 -24.43 -11.78 9.66
C TYR A 71 -24.45 -10.69 8.58
N HIS A 72 -25.47 -9.84 8.58
CA HIS A 72 -25.58 -8.72 7.65
C HIS A 72 -24.54 -7.61 7.89
N ALA A 73 -23.79 -7.67 8.99
CA ALA A 73 -22.73 -6.74 9.33
C ALA A 73 -21.33 -7.25 8.95
N ILE A 74 -21.25 -8.36 8.20
CA ILE A 74 -19.96 -8.97 7.80
C ILE A 74 -19.07 -7.96 7.06
N ASP A 75 -19.64 -7.15 6.18
CA ASP A 75 -18.92 -6.14 5.40
C ASP A 75 -18.29 -5.03 6.26
N THR A 76 -18.78 -4.86 7.49
CA THR A 76 -18.23 -3.89 8.45
C THR A 76 -17.11 -4.51 9.32
N TYR A 77 -17.25 -5.79 9.70
CA TYR A 77 -16.39 -6.42 10.69
C TYR A 77 -15.25 -7.24 10.07
N LEU A 78 -15.51 -7.97 8.99
CA LEU A 78 -14.49 -8.78 8.30
C LEU A 78 -13.28 -7.95 7.85
N PRO A 79 -13.45 -6.72 7.29
CA PRO A 79 -12.31 -5.90 6.92
C PRO A 79 -11.37 -5.57 8.07
N LYS A 80 -11.90 -5.39 9.28
CA LYS A 80 -11.09 -5.08 10.47
C LYS A 80 -10.23 -6.26 10.90
N LEU A 81 -10.76 -7.48 10.80
CA LEU A 81 -10.02 -8.71 11.09
C LEU A 81 -8.88 -8.92 10.08
N VAL A 82 -9.18 -8.78 8.80
CA VAL A 82 -8.22 -8.97 7.70
C VAL A 82 -7.09 -7.92 7.78
N ARG A 83 -7.41 -6.64 8.05
CA ARG A 83 -6.41 -5.57 8.27
C ARG A 83 -5.51 -5.81 9.47
N ALA A 84 -6.03 -6.47 10.50
CA ALA A 84 -5.24 -6.90 11.65
C ALA A 84 -4.35 -8.12 11.35
N GLY A 85 -4.22 -8.51 10.07
CA GLY A 85 -3.40 -9.63 9.62
C GLY A 85 -4.00 -11.01 9.91
N GLN A 86 -5.32 -11.08 10.19
CA GLN A 86 -5.96 -12.37 10.46
C GLN A 86 -6.47 -13.02 9.17
N ARG A 87 -6.29 -14.33 9.07
CA ARG A 87 -6.96 -15.17 8.08
C ARG A 87 -8.34 -15.51 8.62
N VAL A 88 -9.38 -15.43 7.83
CA VAL A 88 -10.76 -15.60 8.27
C VAL A 88 -11.50 -16.59 7.38
N ALA A 89 -11.92 -17.71 7.93
CA ALA A 89 -12.74 -18.72 7.25
C ALA A 89 -14.23 -18.40 7.48
N ILE A 90 -14.94 -18.12 6.40
CA ILE A 90 -16.39 -17.84 6.41
C ILE A 90 -17.14 -19.17 6.24
N CYS A 91 -17.86 -19.56 7.27
CA CYS A 91 -18.61 -20.82 7.29
C CYS A 91 -20.11 -20.53 7.23
N GLU A 92 -20.74 -20.88 6.12
CA GLU A 92 -22.17 -20.67 5.85
C GLU A 92 -23.01 -21.93 5.99
N GLN A 93 -24.32 -21.73 6.10
CA GLN A 93 -25.32 -22.80 6.06
C GLN A 93 -25.51 -23.22 4.59
N LEU A 94 -25.29 -24.49 4.29
CA LEU A 94 -25.40 -25.06 2.94
C LEU A 94 -26.81 -25.57 2.64
N GLU A 95 -27.69 -25.62 3.66
CA GLU A 95 -29.05 -26.11 3.58
C GLU A 95 -30.04 -25.11 4.17
N ASP A 96 -31.23 -25.00 3.63
CA ASP A 96 -32.30 -24.16 4.16
C ASP A 96 -32.79 -24.67 5.54
N PRO A 97 -32.61 -23.89 6.62
CA PRO A 97 -33.05 -24.31 7.96
C PRO A 97 -34.54 -24.64 8.05
N LYS A 98 -35.38 -24.06 7.19
CA LYS A 98 -36.83 -24.29 7.17
C LYS A 98 -37.20 -25.65 6.56
N LYS A 99 -36.33 -26.23 5.73
CA LYS A 99 -36.57 -27.51 5.04
C LYS A 99 -35.92 -28.72 5.73
N THR A 100 -35.01 -28.49 6.68
CA THR A 100 -34.20 -29.54 7.34
C THR A 100 -34.70 -29.81 8.75
N LYS A 101 -35.04 -31.06 9.05
CA LYS A 101 -35.44 -31.55 10.39
C LYS A 101 -34.26 -31.86 11.32
N PHE A 102 -33.06 -31.91 10.78
CA PHE A 102 -31.81 -32.25 11.46
C PHE A 102 -30.87 -31.02 11.59
N LEU A 103 -29.69 -31.23 12.15
CA LEU A 103 -28.66 -30.19 12.21
C LEU A 103 -28.27 -29.76 10.79
N VAL A 104 -28.46 -28.48 10.48
CA VAL A 104 -28.14 -27.86 9.18
C VAL A 104 -26.66 -28.08 8.87
N LYS A 105 -26.35 -28.59 7.67
CA LYS A 105 -24.98 -28.69 7.20
C LYS A 105 -24.38 -27.33 6.96
N ARG A 106 -23.13 -27.14 7.39
CA ARG A 106 -22.34 -25.93 7.20
C ARG A 106 -21.02 -26.27 6.54
N GLY A 107 -20.51 -25.34 5.78
CA GLY A 107 -19.21 -25.47 5.12
C GLY A 107 -18.53 -24.12 4.95
N VAL A 108 -17.21 -24.15 4.93
CA VAL A 108 -16.43 -22.96 4.58
C VAL A 108 -16.60 -22.68 3.09
N ILE A 109 -17.15 -21.51 2.79
CA ILE A 109 -17.40 -21.03 1.43
C ILE A 109 -16.23 -20.18 0.91
N GLU A 110 -15.47 -19.57 1.80
CA GLU A 110 -14.38 -18.67 1.45
C GLU A 110 -13.39 -18.57 2.61
N LEU A 111 -12.10 -18.54 2.32
CA LEU A 111 -11.02 -18.23 3.26
C LEU A 111 -10.41 -16.88 2.87
N VAL A 112 -10.80 -15.82 3.53
CA VAL A 112 -10.30 -14.47 3.28
C VAL A 112 -8.97 -14.28 3.99
N THR A 113 -7.96 -13.82 3.25
CA THR A 113 -6.61 -13.58 3.77
C THR A 113 -6.16 -12.14 3.48
N PRO A 114 -5.10 -11.64 4.11
CA PRO A 114 -4.63 -10.27 3.87
C PRO A 114 -4.32 -9.93 2.41
N GLY A 115 -3.87 -10.91 1.62
CA GLY A 115 -3.55 -10.77 0.20
C GLY A 115 -4.65 -11.25 -0.75
N ALA A 116 -5.47 -12.22 -0.32
CA ALA A 116 -6.60 -12.73 -1.11
C ALA A 116 -7.91 -12.23 -0.52
N CYS A 117 -8.27 -10.99 -0.89
CA CYS A 117 -9.50 -10.34 -0.47
C CYS A 117 -10.01 -9.36 -1.53
N TYR A 118 -11.32 -9.12 -1.54
CA TYR A 118 -11.94 -8.15 -2.45
C TYR A 118 -11.87 -6.72 -1.90
N SER A 119 -12.08 -5.73 -2.77
CA SER A 119 -11.89 -4.30 -2.50
C SER A 119 -12.71 -3.69 -1.36
N GLU A 120 -13.81 -4.32 -0.97
CA GLU A 120 -14.69 -3.87 0.12
C GLU A 120 -13.95 -3.79 1.46
N TYR A 121 -12.77 -4.40 1.54
CA TYR A 121 -11.95 -4.49 2.73
C TYR A 121 -10.83 -3.43 2.80
N SER A 122 -10.65 -2.60 1.75
CA SER A 122 -9.68 -1.51 1.74
C SER A 122 -10.29 -0.17 2.16
N THR A 123 -9.59 0.59 3.02
CA THR A 123 -9.93 2.00 3.30
C THR A 123 -9.35 2.96 2.27
N ASP A 124 -8.22 2.58 1.67
CA ASP A 124 -7.58 3.33 0.60
C ASP A 124 -7.94 2.69 -0.75
N THR A 125 -8.89 3.31 -1.44
CA THR A 125 -9.36 2.84 -2.74
C THR A 125 -8.34 3.07 -3.85
N LYS A 126 -7.38 3.98 -3.63
CA LYS A 126 -6.31 4.33 -4.58
C LYS A 126 -5.07 3.46 -4.45
N SER A 127 -5.07 2.42 -3.59
CA SER A 127 -3.98 1.45 -3.48
C SER A 127 -4.41 0.04 -3.89
N ASN A 128 -3.45 -0.74 -4.39
CA ASN A 128 -3.63 -2.16 -4.68
C ASN A 128 -3.48 -3.02 -3.42
N ILE A 129 -4.13 -4.19 -3.42
CA ILE A 129 -4.00 -5.22 -2.38
C ILE A 129 -3.37 -6.45 -3.05
N PHE A 130 -2.04 -6.48 -3.10
CA PHE A 130 -1.35 -7.58 -3.75
C PHE A 130 -1.19 -8.80 -2.85
N LEU A 131 -1.59 -9.95 -3.38
CA LEU A 131 -1.07 -11.26 -3.02
C LEU A 131 0.19 -11.50 -3.84
N ALA A 132 1.31 -11.78 -3.20
CA ALA A 132 2.55 -12.16 -3.88
C ALA A 132 2.82 -13.65 -3.75
N SER A 133 3.46 -14.21 -4.76
CA SER A 133 4.05 -15.55 -4.73
C SER A 133 5.52 -15.44 -5.10
N VAL A 134 6.38 -16.06 -4.30
CA VAL A 134 7.82 -16.09 -4.55
C VAL A 134 8.30 -17.54 -4.62
N TYR A 135 8.84 -17.90 -5.76
CA TYR A 135 9.55 -19.15 -5.95
C TYR A 135 11.04 -18.86 -6.23
N PHE A 136 11.94 -19.52 -5.54
CA PHE A 136 13.36 -19.24 -5.65
C PHE A 136 14.23 -20.50 -5.65
N ASN A 137 15.26 -20.48 -6.49
CA ASN A 137 16.29 -21.49 -6.56
C ASN A 137 17.63 -20.95 -6.03
N LYS A 138 18.76 -21.54 -6.39
CA LYS A 138 20.08 -21.10 -5.89
C LYS A 138 20.53 -19.75 -6.44
N THR A 139 20.13 -19.39 -7.65
CA THR A 139 20.63 -18.22 -8.40
C THR A 139 19.57 -17.21 -8.76
N GLU A 140 18.33 -17.65 -8.93
CA GLU A 140 17.23 -16.86 -9.48
C GLU A 140 15.97 -17.04 -8.64
N ALA A 141 15.07 -16.09 -8.76
CA ALA A 141 13.73 -16.18 -8.20
C ALA A 141 12.68 -15.63 -9.16
N GLY A 142 11.45 -16.15 -9.06
CA GLY A 142 10.27 -15.63 -9.71
C GLY A 142 9.36 -14.95 -8.69
N LEU A 143 8.76 -13.86 -9.11
CA LEU A 143 7.76 -13.12 -8.37
C LEU A 143 6.51 -13.00 -9.22
N SER A 144 5.38 -13.34 -8.63
CA SER A 144 4.07 -13.04 -9.18
C SER A 144 3.25 -12.25 -8.18
N LEU A 145 2.48 -11.29 -8.67
CA LEU A 145 1.66 -10.38 -7.90
C LEU A 145 0.25 -10.39 -8.47
N LEU A 146 -0.74 -10.59 -7.63
CA LEU A 146 -2.15 -10.54 -8.03
C LEU A 146 -2.92 -9.62 -7.10
N ASP A 147 -3.62 -8.65 -7.65
CA ASP A 147 -4.69 -7.92 -6.96
C ASP A 147 -6.04 -8.54 -7.35
N LEU A 148 -6.62 -9.32 -6.44
CA LEU A 148 -7.89 -10.01 -6.67
C LEU A 148 -9.05 -9.03 -6.88
N SER A 149 -8.94 -7.80 -6.37
CA SER A 149 -9.99 -6.79 -6.47
C SER A 149 -10.06 -6.10 -7.84
N THR A 150 -8.98 -6.14 -8.61
CA THR A 150 -8.88 -5.52 -9.94
C THR A 150 -8.67 -6.54 -11.05
N GLY A 151 -8.17 -7.71 -10.70
CA GLY A 151 -7.74 -8.73 -11.67
C GLY A 151 -6.35 -8.45 -12.27
N GLU A 152 -5.61 -7.47 -11.73
CA GLU A 152 -4.24 -7.17 -12.16
C GLU A 152 -3.31 -8.30 -11.75
N PHE A 153 -2.75 -9.01 -12.75
CA PHE A 153 -1.84 -10.13 -12.54
C PHE A 153 -0.50 -9.86 -13.22
N LEU A 154 0.55 -9.75 -12.41
CA LEU A 154 1.90 -9.42 -12.85
C LEU A 154 2.84 -10.57 -12.54
N THR A 155 3.85 -10.82 -13.39
CA THR A 155 4.90 -11.80 -13.11
C THR A 155 6.26 -11.34 -13.64
N THR A 156 7.32 -11.81 -13.00
CA THR A 156 8.70 -11.60 -13.44
C THR A 156 9.62 -12.67 -12.90
N GLU A 157 10.83 -12.72 -13.48
CA GLU A 157 11.92 -13.59 -13.07
C GLU A 157 13.23 -12.84 -13.09
N GLY A 158 14.09 -13.06 -12.12
CA GLY A 158 15.39 -12.40 -12.07
C GLY A 158 16.22 -12.79 -10.85
N SER A 159 17.25 -12.01 -10.58
CA SER A 159 18.10 -12.22 -9.39
C SER A 159 17.33 -12.02 -8.09
N HIS A 160 17.81 -12.62 -7.00
CA HIS A 160 17.20 -12.40 -5.67
C HIS A 160 17.11 -10.91 -5.29
N ALA A 161 18.12 -10.12 -5.66
CA ALA A 161 18.13 -8.67 -5.43
C ALA A 161 17.03 -7.94 -6.23
N THR A 162 16.76 -8.36 -7.46
CA THR A 162 15.65 -7.87 -8.29
C THR A 162 14.30 -8.14 -7.62
N ILE A 163 14.10 -9.37 -7.15
CA ILE A 163 12.84 -9.77 -6.50
C ILE A 163 12.66 -9.06 -5.16
N ASP A 164 13.72 -8.94 -4.33
CA ASP A 164 13.66 -8.16 -3.07
C ASP A 164 13.24 -6.70 -3.33
N LYS A 165 13.79 -6.09 -4.37
CA LYS A 165 13.42 -4.74 -4.78
C LYS A 165 11.94 -4.64 -5.14
N LEU A 166 11.42 -5.52 -6.00
CA LEU A 166 10.02 -5.51 -6.44
C LEU A 166 9.05 -5.77 -5.29
N LEU A 167 9.35 -6.72 -4.40
CA LEU A 167 8.59 -6.93 -3.17
C LEU A 167 8.50 -5.65 -2.33
N ASN A 168 9.60 -4.91 -2.22
CA ASN A 168 9.64 -3.64 -1.51
C ASN A 168 8.90 -2.50 -2.24
N SER A 169 8.84 -2.53 -3.57
CA SER A 169 8.13 -1.54 -4.38
C SER A 169 6.62 -1.75 -4.33
N PHE A 170 6.16 -2.99 -4.48
CA PHE A 170 4.74 -3.32 -4.51
C PHE A 170 4.12 -3.53 -3.12
N GLN A 171 4.94 -3.78 -2.09
CA GLN A 171 4.52 -3.97 -0.70
C GLN A 171 3.30 -4.90 -0.55
N PRO A 172 3.40 -6.15 -1.01
CA PRO A 172 2.28 -7.09 -0.97
C PRO A 172 1.80 -7.29 0.47
N LYS A 173 0.50 -7.47 0.63
CA LYS A 173 -0.12 -7.71 1.94
C LYS A 173 0.08 -9.14 2.43
N GLU A 174 0.36 -10.06 1.53
CA GLU A 174 0.65 -11.46 1.83
C GLU A 174 1.63 -12.00 0.79
N VAL A 175 2.58 -12.83 1.23
CA VAL A 175 3.56 -13.49 0.35
C VAL A 175 3.51 -14.99 0.58
N ILE A 176 3.15 -15.74 -0.44
CA ILE A 176 3.20 -17.22 -0.40
C ILE A 176 4.54 -17.71 -0.94
N TYR A 177 5.06 -18.78 -0.32
CA TYR A 177 6.35 -19.36 -0.65
C TYR A 177 6.37 -20.87 -0.36
N PRO A 178 7.36 -21.64 -0.92
CA PRO A 178 7.45 -23.09 -0.70
C PRO A 178 7.71 -23.44 0.77
N ARG A 179 6.92 -24.37 1.32
CA ARG A 179 7.05 -24.87 2.69
C ARG A 179 8.45 -25.40 2.97
N GLY A 180 8.95 -25.14 4.17
CA GLY A 180 10.29 -25.57 4.63
C GLY A 180 11.44 -24.66 4.21
N GLN A 181 11.18 -23.57 3.48
CA GLN A 181 12.18 -22.61 3.02
C GLN A 181 12.14 -21.27 3.78
N GLU A 182 11.53 -21.21 4.94
CA GLU A 182 11.32 -19.97 5.71
C GLU A 182 12.63 -19.25 6.06
N ALA A 183 13.61 -19.97 6.60
CA ALA A 183 14.90 -19.40 6.98
C ALA A 183 15.61 -18.77 5.77
N ARG A 184 15.57 -19.44 4.62
CA ARG A 184 16.15 -18.93 3.38
C ARG A 184 15.36 -17.76 2.80
N PHE A 185 14.02 -17.77 2.91
CA PHE A 185 13.21 -16.61 2.53
C PHE A 185 13.60 -15.38 3.34
N HIS A 186 13.75 -15.52 4.67
CA HIS A 186 14.16 -14.42 5.54
C HIS A 186 15.59 -13.93 5.26
N GLU A 187 16.50 -14.84 4.94
CA GLU A 187 17.87 -14.48 4.53
C GLU A 187 17.87 -13.62 3.26
N LEU A 188 17.04 -13.96 2.26
CA LEU A 188 17.02 -13.28 0.96
C LEU A 188 16.17 -12.01 0.95
N PHE A 189 15.02 -11.98 1.63
CA PHE A 189 14.01 -10.95 1.49
C PHE A 189 13.65 -10.23 2.81
N GLY A 190 14.25 -10.66 3.93
CA GLY A 190 14.01 -10.07 5.26
C GLY A 190 12.72 -10.53 5.93
N ASN A 191 12.40 -9.94 7.11
CA ASN A 191 11.33 -10.41 8.02
C ASN A 191 10.09 -9.51 8.05
N LYS A 192 9.96 -8.54 7.15
CA LYS A 192 8.92 -7.52 7.21
C LYS A 192 7.62 -7.89 6.51
N PHE A 193 7.62 -8.95 5.72
CA PHE A 193 6.44 -9.39 4.97
C PHE A 193 5.60 -10.36 5.82
N TYR A 194 4.28 -10.32 5.64
CA TYR A 194 3.40 -11.36 6.11
C TYR A 194 3.52 -12.54 5.16
N ILE A 195 4.14 -13.64 5.61
CA ILE A 195 4.47 -14.79 4.79
C ILE A 195 3.59 -15.99 5.15
N TYR A 196 3.23 -16.78 4.13
CA TYR A 196 2.46 -18.01 4.31
C TYR A 196 3.06 -19.17 3.48
N PRO A 197 3.47 -20.28 4.14
CA PRO A 197 4.04 -21.43 3.45
C PRO A 197 2.96 -22.28 2.80
N ILE A 198 3.14 -22.64 1.53
CA ILE A 198 2.31 -23.60 0.81
C ILE A 198 3.16 -24.80 0.35
N GLU A 199 2.51 -25.91 0.01
CA GLU A 199 3.22 -27.12 -0.39
C GLU A 199 4.08 -26.90 -1.64
N GLU A 200 5.28 -27.49 -1.67
CA GLU A 200 6.27 -27.26 -2.74
C GLU A 200 5.75 -27.66 -4.14
N TRP A 201 4.89 -28.71 -4.23
CA TRP A 201 4.33 -29.15 -5.49
C TRP A 201 3.41 -28.10 -6.18
N PHE A 202 2.91 -27.10 -5.45
CA PHE A 202 2.17 -25.98 -6.07
C PHE A 202 3.05 -25.10 -6.97
N PHE A 203 4.38 -25.22 -6.83
CA PHE A 203 5.35 -24.47 -7.61
C PHE A 203 5.94 -25.30 -8.75
N ASP A 204 5.40 -26.49 -9.03
CA ASP A 204 5.84 -27.27 -10.17
C ASP A 204 5.61 -26.50 -11.47
N ARG A 205 6.66 -26.33 -12.30
CA ARG A 205 6.62 -25.46 -13.46
C ARG A 205 5.68 -25.96 -14.55
N ASP A 206 5.64 -27.27 -14.78
CA ASP A 206 4.87 -27.83 -15.90
C ASP A 206 3.38 -27.84 -15.53
N ALA A 207 3.03 -28.20 -14.29
CA ALA A 207 1.68 -28.07 -13.76
C ALA A 207 1.20 -26.61 -13.73
N ALA A 208 2.10 -25.68 -13.38
CA ALA A 208 1.81 -24.24 -13.37
C ALA A 208 1.52 -23.71 -14.79
N SER A 209 2.32 -24.12 -15.80
CA SER A 209 2.09 -23.74 -17.20
C SER A 209 0.74 -24.24 -17.71
N GLU A 210 0.44 -25.53 -17.51
CA GLU A 210 -0.84 -26.13 -17.91
C GLU A 210 -2.03 -25.42 -17.25
N ARG A 211 -1.88 -25.06 -15.97
CA ARG A 211 -2.93 -24.37 -15.23
C ARG A 211 -3.17 -22.94 -15.74
N LEU A 212 -2.10 -22.20 -16.04
CA LEU A 212 -2.19 -20.84 -16.62
C LEU A 212 -2.79 -20.89 -18.02
N GLU A 213 -2.34 -21.82 -18.87
CA GLU A 213 -2.90 -22.03 -20.22
C GLU A 213 -4.39 -22.35 -20.20
N LYS A 214 -4.80 -23.21 -19.28
CA LYS A 214 -6.21 -23.55 -19.06
C LYS A 214 -7.01 -22.36 -18.55
N HIS A 215 -6.46 -21.59 -17.62
CA HIS A 215 -7.15 -20.44 -17.03
C HIS A 215 -7.38 -19.32 -18.06
N PHE A 216 -6.36 -19.02 -18.88
CA PHE A 216 -6.45 -17.99 -19.91
C PHE A 216 -7.01 -18.49 -21.25
N GLU A 217 -7.39 -19.78 -21.34
CA GLU A 217 -7.93 -20.42 -22.55
C GLU A 217 -7.00 -20.27 -23.78
N VAL A 218 -5.69 -20.42 -23.54
CA VAL A 218 -4.64 -20.31 -24.58
C VAL A 218 -3.87 -21.61 -24.73
N ASN A 219 -3.28 -21.83 -25.91
CA ASN A 219 -2.46 -23.01 -26.19
C ASN A 219 -0.97 -22.79 -25.85
N SER A 220 -0.57 -21.58 -25.46
CA SER A 220 0.82 -21.24 -25.14
C SER A 220 0.87 -19.90 -24.43
N LEU A 221 1.82 -19.75 -23.50
CA LEU A 221 2.08 -18.52 -22.78
C LEU A 221 2.94 -17.49 -23.55
N LYS A 222 3.28 -17.77 -24.83
CA LYS A 222 4.06 -16.86 -25.70
C LYS A 222 3.44 -15.50 -25.85
N GLY A 223 2.14 -15.43 -26.02
CA GLY A 223 1.41 -14.18 -26.17
C GLY A 223 1.52 -13.22 -25.00
N PHE A 224 1.83 -13.74 -23.81
CA PHE A 224 2.08 -12.95 -22.59
C PHE A 224 3.56 -12.62 -22.40
N GLY A 225 4.48 -13.14 -23.23
CA GLY A 225 5.92 -12.91 -23.14
C GLY A 225 6.62 -13.59 -21.95
N ILE A 226 6.02 -14.63 -21.38
CA ILE A 226 6.49 -15.29 -20.15
C ILE A 226 6.95 -16.75 -20.36
N GLU A 227 6.80 -17.32 -21.57
CA GLU A 227 7.06 -18.73 -21.86
C GLU A 227 8.47 -19.23 -21.44
N HIS A 228 9.47 -18.33 -21.50
CA HIS A 228 10.84 -18.67 -21.16
C HIS A 228 11.15 -18.58 -19.65
N MET A 229 10.20 -18.12 -18.86
CA MET A 229 10.37 -18.03 -17.42
C MET A 229 10.16 -19.39 -16.75
N ASN A 230 11.07 -19.75 -15.85
CA ASN A 230 10.92 -20.95 -15.04
C ASN A 230 10.32 -20.60 -13.67
N CYS A 231 11.01 -19.80 -12.90
CA CYS A 231 10.56 -19.39 -11.56
C CYS A 231 9.33 -18.48 -11.63
N GLY A 232 9.22 -17.63 -12.66
CA GLY A 232 8.09 -16.74 -12.88
C GLY A 232 6.78 -17.50 -13.14
N ILE A 233 6.80 -18.54 -13.99
CA ILE A 233 5.64 -19.40 -14.24
C ILE A 233 5.26 -20.19 -12.99
N SER A 234 6.27 -20.79 -12.30
CA SER A 234 6.05 -21.51 -11.04
C SER A 234 5.34 -20.63 -10.00
N SER A 235 5.80 -19.41 -9.83
CA SER A 235 5.19 -18.46 -8.87
C SER A 235 3.78 -18.04 -9.30
N ALA A 236 3.51 -17.86 -10.60
CA ALA A 236 2.19 -17.50 -11.11
C ALA A 236 1.16 -18.63 -10.93
N GLY A 237 1.55 -19.86 -11.27
CA GLY A 237 0.70 -21.03 -11.06
C GLY A 237 0.37 -21.27 -9.59
N ALA A 238 1.33 -21.03 -8.69
CA ALA A 238 1.12 -21.13 -7.25
C ALA A 238 0.04 -20.15 -6.74
N ILE A 239 -0.09 -18.95 -7.31
CA ILE A 239 -1.20 -18.03 -6.98
C ILE A 239 -2.55 -18.65 -7.32
N LEU A 240 -2.72 -19.19 -8.53
CA LEU A 240 -3.99 -19.81 -8.92
C LEU A 240 -4.33 -21.02 -8.05
N ASN A 241 -3.32 -21.83 -7.68
CA ASN A 241 -3.49 -22.95 -6.75
C ASN A 241 -3.90 -22.47 -5.34
N TYR A 242 -3.31 -21.35 -4.88
CA TYR A 242 -3.65 -20.77 -3.59
C TYR A 242 -5.08 -20.23 -3.56
N LEU A 243 -5.55 -19.59 -4.66
CA LEU A 243 -6.94 -19.12 -4.76
C LEU A 243 -7.93 -20.29 -4.68
N GLU A 244 -7.66 -21.43 -5.32
CA GLU A 244 -8.50 -22.63 -5.19
C GLU A 244 -8.49 -23.17 -3.75
N MET A 245 -7.32 -23.25 -3.12
CA MET A 245 -7.19 -23.67 -1.72
C MET A 245 -7.98 -22.75 -0.77
N THR A 246 -8.05 -21.46 -1.07
CA THR A 246 -8.79 -20.46 -0.30
C THR A 246 -10.25 -20.30 -0.75
N LYS A 247 -10.73 -21.18 -1.66
CA LYS A 247 -12.12 -21.20 -2.15
C LYS A 247 -12.52 -19.92 -2.91
N HIS A 248 -11.58 -19.32 -3.62
CA HIS A 248 -11.86 -18.27 -4.58
C HIS A 248 -12.02 -18.90 -5.98
N ASP A 249 -13.15 -19.56 -6.21
CA ASP A 249 -13.38 -20.34 -7.43
C ASP A 249 -13.80 -19.45 -8.63
N MET A 250 -14.40 -18.29 -8.36
CA MET A 250 -14.84 -17.34 -9.39
C MET A 250 -13.77 -16.31 -9.67
N ILE A 251 -12.88 -16.60 -10.62
CA ILE A 251 -11.70 -15.77 -10.99
C ILE A 251 -11.68 -15.39 -12.48
N SER A 252 -12.83 -15.40 -13.14
CA SER A 252 -12.95 -15.09 -14.58
C SER A 252 -12.54 -13.65 -14.94
N HIS A 253 -12.49 -12.75 -13.96
CA HIS A 253 -12.00 -11.38 -14.13
C HIS A 253 -10.46 -11.28 -14.24
N ILE A 254 -9.72 -12.33 -13.93
CA ILE A 254 -8.28 -12.40 -14.18
C ILE A 254 -8.10 -12.83 -15.65
N THR A 255 -8.16 -11.87 -16.56
CA THR A 255 -8.23 -12.13 -18.00
C THR A 255 -6.86 -12.18 -18.68
N SER A 256 -5.80 -11.72 -18.01
CA SER A 256 -4.45 -11.67 -18.57
C SER A 256 -3.39 -11.64 -17.48
N ILE A 257 -2.19 -12.07 -17.83
CA ILE A 257 -0.98 -11.90 -17.03
C ILE A 257 0.01 -11.01 -17.77
N SER A 258 0.61 -10.05 -17.08
CA SER A 258 1.56 -9.12 -17.67
C SER A 258 2.96 -9.33 -17.10
N ARG A 259 3.97 -9.30 -17.95
CA ARG A 259 5.36 -9.34 -17.53
C ARG A 259 5.78 -7.98 -16.97
N ILE A 260 6.42 -7.97 -15.79
CA ILE A 260 7.15 -6.81 -15.30
C ILE A 260 8.51 -6.80 -16.03
N ASP A 261 8.68 -5.86 -16.95
CA ASP A 261 9.95 -5.70 -17.66
C ASP A 261 10.76 -4.54 -17.08
N GLU A 262 11.79 -4.88 -16.30
CA GLU A 262 12.71 -3.90 -15.73
C GLU A 262 13.54 -3.15 -16.78
N SER A 263 13.63 -3.66 -18.01
CA SER A 263 14.37 -2.99 -19.08
C SER A 263 13.73 -1.68 -19.50
N HIS A 264 12.41 -1.55 -19.37
CA HIS A 264 11.64 -0.37 -19.74
C HIS A 264 11.49 0.67 -18.62
N CYS A 265 11.78 0.32 -17.36
CA CYS A 265 11.57 1.21 -16.22
C CYS A 265 12.88 1.55 -15.50
N VAL A 266 12.90 2.74 -14.86
CA VAL A 266 13.99 3.16 -13.99
C VAL A 266 14.06 2.24 -12.78
N LEU A 267 15.28 1.82 -12.45
CA LEU A 267 15.52 1.02 -11.28
C LEU A 267 15.60 1.91 -10.04
N LEU A 268 14.59 1.82 -9.20
CA LEU A 268 14.58 2.41 -7.84
C LEU A 268 14.77 1.26 -6.84
N ASP A 269 15.84 1.29 -6.05
CA ASP A 269 16.04 0.30 -5.00
C ASP A 269 15.15 0.58 -3.77
N LYS A 270 15.10 -0.37 -2.83
CA LYS A 270 14.30 -0.23 -1.61
C LYS A 270 14.67 0.99 -0.77
N PHE A 271 15.92 1.40 -0.84
CA PHE A 271 16.43 2.57 -0.11
C PHE A 271 15.98 3.86 -0.79
N ALA A 272 16.00 3.93 -2.13
CA ALA A 272 15.50 5.07 -2.89
C ALA A 272 14.00 5.31 -2.65
N LEU A 273 13.17 4.26 -2.69
CA LEU A 273 11.74 4.38 -2.42
C LEU A 273 11.46 4.97 -1.03
N ARG A 274 12.18 4.49 0.00
CA ARG A 274 12.03 4.95 1.39
C ARG A 274 12.62 6.34 1.60
N ASN A 275 13.88 6.54 1.18
CA ASN A 275 14.63 7.76 1.47
C ASN A 275 14.11 8.99 0.73
N LEU A 276 13.47 8.79 -0.44
CA LEU A 276 12.80 9.83 -1.21
C LEU A 276 11.35 10.04 -0.80
N GLU A 277 10.82 9.21 0.09
CA GLU A 277 9.43 9.28 0.57
C GLU A 277 8.41 9.36 -0.59
N LEU A 278 8.53 8.42 -1.54
CA LEU A 278 7.71 8.47 -2.76
C LEU A 278 6.23 8.19 -2.49
N LEU A 279 5.93 7.10 -1.77
CA LEU A 279 4.56 6.64 -1.51
C LEU A 279 4.06 6.96 -0.09
N HIS A 280 4.96 6.96 0.89
CA HIS A 280 4.65 7.16 2.30
C HIS A 280 5.74 8.01 2.95
N SER A 281 5.35 8.89 3.85
CA SER A 281 6.31 9.60 4.71
C SER A 281 6.78 8.71 5.86
N ALA A 282 8.01 8.93 6.32
CA ALA A 282 8.56 8.30 7.52
C ALA A 282 7.91 8.83 8.81
N TYR A 283 7.24 9.98 8.77
CA TYR A 283 6.61 10.66 9.91
C TYR A 283 5.10 10.72 9.72
N GLU A 284 4.32 10.57 10.80
CA GLU A 284 2.85 10.59 10.76
C GLU A 284 2.27 11.90 10.20
N GLU A 285 2.90 13.04 10.50
CA GLU A 285 2.50 14.35 9.97
C GLU A 285 3.19 14.73 8.65
N GLY A 286 4.09 13.88 8.16
CA GLY A 286 4.83 14.10 6.91
C GLY A 286 3.95 13.81 5.69
N ARG A 287 4.38 14.35 4.54
CA ARG A 287 3.76 14.08 3.24
C ARG A 287 4.75 13.42 2.30
N SER A 288 4.26 12.45 1.55
CA SER A 288 5.01 11.82 0.48
C SER A 288 4.93 12.61 -0.83
N LEU A 289 5.72 12.20 -1.84
CA LEU A 289 5.59 12.79 -3.17
C LEU A 289 4.17 12.58 -3.73
N VAL A 290 3.63 11.36 -3.62
CA VAL A 290 2.29 11.04 -4.13
C VAL A 290 1.22 11.90 -3.45
N ASP A 291 1.31 12.17 -2.15
CA ASP A 291 0.34 13.03 -1.45
C ASP A 291 0.29 14.47 -2.01
N ILE A 292 1.37 14.90 -2.65
CA ILE A 292 1.45 16.23 -3.28
C ILE A 292 0.92 16.22 -4.71
N ILE A 293 1.28 15.19 -5.50
CA ILE A 293 1.01 15.18 -6.94
C ILE A 293 -0.28 14.43 -7.32
N ASP A 294 -0.89 13.67 -6.41
CA ASP A 294 -2.13 12.94 -6.68
C ASP A 294 -3.33 13.89 -6.71
N ARG A 295 -3.78 14.20 -7.91
CA ARG A 295 -5.03 14.89 -8.22
C ARG A 295 -5.97 14.00 -9.05
N THR A 296 -5.68 12.69 -9.08
CA THR A 296 -6.54 11.75 -9.81
C THR A 296 -7.96 11.74 -9.26
N ILE A 297 -8.92 11.70 -10.15
CA ILE A 297 -10.35 11.71 -9.84
C ILE A 297 -10.82 10.29 -9.52
N THR A 298 -10.37 9.33 -10.34
CA THR A 298 -10.78 7.93 -10.18
C THR A 298 -9.84 7.14 -9.26
N PRO A 299 -10.34 6.16 -8.49
CA PRO A 299 -9.46 5.28 -7.73
C PRO A 299 -8.46 4.49 -8.59
N MET A 300 -8.86 4.07 -9.79
CA MET A 300 -7.98 3.37 -10.74
C MET A 300 -6.86 4.28 -11.26
N GLY A 301 -7.11 5.57 -11.46
CA GLY A 301 -6.09 6.56 -11.76
C GLY A 301 -5.07 6.69 -10.62
N GLY A 302 -5.51 6.74 -9.36
CA GLY A 302 -4.63 6.77 -8.20
C GLY A 302 -3.72 5.55 -8.09
N ARG A 303 -4.23 4.33 -8.38
CA ARG A 303 -3.41 3.11 -8.46
C ARG A 303 -2.36 3.19 -9.58
N THR A 304 -2.76 3.68 -10.75
CA THR A 304 -1.87 3.85 -11.89
C THR A 304 -0.80 4.90 -11.62
N LEU A 305 -1.12 6.02 -10.98
CA LEU A 305 -0.16 7.05 -10.57
C LEU A 305 0.92 6.48 -9.64
N ARG A 306 0.54 5.76 -8.59
CA ARG A 306 1.47 5.13 -7.65
C ARG A 306 2.44 4.20 -8.37
N ARG A 307 1.93 3.38 -9.30
CA ARG A 307 2.76 2.51 -10.14
C ARG A 307 3.74 3.30 -11.02
N TRP A 308 3.29 4.38 -11.67
CA TRP A 308 4.15 5.18 -12.54
C TRP A 308 5.28 5.90 -11.78
N ILE A 309 5.03 6.30 -10.55
CA ILE A 309 6.05 6.91 -9.68
C ILE A 309 7.06 5.87 -9.17
N CYS A 310 6.62 4.64 -8.88
CA CYS A 310 7.54 3.55 -8.48
C CYS A 310 8.31 2.94 -9.67
N MET A 311 7.77 3.06 -10.87
CA MET A 311 8.32 2.48 -12.10
C MET A 311 8.34 3.53 -13.23
N PRO A 312 9.14 4.62 -13.11
CA PRO A 312 9.24 5.64 -14.15
C PRO A 312 9.85 5.03 -15.43
N LEU A 313 9.48 5.58 -16.56
CA LEU A 313 9.93 5.08 -17.88
C LEU A 313 11.39 5.45 -18.15
N LYS A 314 12.07 4.62 -18.98
CA LYS A 314 13.39 4.92 -19.54
C LYS A 314 13.34 5.45 -20.96
N SER A 315 12.30 5.10 -21.72
CA SER A 315 12.17 5.49 -23.12
C SER A 315 11.86 6.99 -23.26
N PRO A 316 12.75 7.79 -23.83
CA PRO A 316 12.48 9.21 -24.07
C PRO A 316 11.24 9.41 -24.95
N GLU A 317 10.97 8.52 -25.90
CA GLU A 317 9.83 8.59 -26.79
C GLU A 317 8.51 8.44 -26.00
N GLU A 318 8.37 7.40 -25.20
CA GLU A 318 7.18 7.16 -24.40
C GLU A 318 6.95 8.25 -23.35
N ILE A 319 8.03 8.76 -22.74
CA ILE A 319 7.96 9.87 -21.79
C ILE A 319 7.44 11.14 -22.48
N ASN A 320 8.01 11.47 -23.64
CA ASN A 320 7.57 12.65 -24.40
C ASN A 320 6.12 12.52 -24.86
N GLN A 321 5.65 11.32 -25.23
CA GLN A 321 4.24 11.08 -25.54
C GLN A 321 3.33 11.44 -24.35
N ARG A 322 3.71 11.06 -23.11
CA ARG A 322 2.95 11.47 -21.93
C ARG A 322 2.99 12.99 -21.72
N LEU A 323 4.17 13.60 -21.84
CA LEU A 323 4.35 15.05 -21.71
C LEU A 323 3.56 15.83 -22.76
N ASP A 324 3.38 15.31 -23.98
CA ASP A 324 2.56 15.94 -25.03
C ASP A 324 1.07 15.97 -24.65
N ILE A 325 0.56 14.92 -24.01
CA ILE A 325 -0.84 14.89 -23.54
C ILE A 325 -1.02 15.82 -22.35
N VAL A 326 -0.06 15.87 -21.43
CA VAL A 326 -0.08 16.81 -20.29
C VAL A 326 -0.08 18.26 -20.81
N ASP A 327 0.80 18.60 -21.77
CA ASP A 327 0.87 19.92 -22.39
C ASP A 327 -0.45 20.30 -23.08
N HIS A 328 -1.10 19.33 -23.75
CA HIS A 328 -2.40 19.54 -24.35
C HIS A 328 -3.46 19.96 -23.32
N PHE A 329 -3.58 19.24 -22.21
CA PHE A 329 -4.56 19.55 -21.15
C PHE A 329 -4.23 20.84 -20.37
N ILE A 330 -2.97 21.25 -20.32
CA ILE A 330 -2.59 22.57 -19.78
C ILE A 330 -3.09 23.68 -20.69
N ARG A 331 -2.98 23.52 -22.01
CA ARG A 331 -3.40 24.55 -22.99
C ARG A 331 -4.89 24.58 -23.23
N GLN A 332 -5.57 23.43 -23.16
CA GLN A 332 -7.00 23.27 -23.50
C GLN A 332 -7.82 23.03 -22.21
N GLU A 333 -8.03 24.14 -21.46
CA GLU A 333 -8.73 24.10 -20.17
C GLU A 333 -10.15 23.54 -20.29
N ASP A 334 -10.92 23.95 -21.30
CA ASP A 334 -12.29 23.49 -21.50
C ASP A 334 -12.37 21.98 -21.73
N GLN A 335 -11.42 21.41 -22.49
CA GLN A 335 -11.36 19.97 -22.72
C GLN A 335 -10.94 19.22 -21.46
N ARG A 336 -10.02 19.77 -20.66
CA ARG A 336 -9.62 19.21 -19.38
C ARG A 336 -10.83 19.12 -18.43
N LEU A 337 -11.55 20.22 -18.21
CA LEU A 337 -12.72 20.26 -17.32
C LEU A 337 -13.84 19.32 -17.80
N GLN A 338 -14.08 19.19 -19.11
CA GLN A 338 -15.03 18.22 -19.62
C GLN A 338 -14.59 16.78 -19.36
N ALA A 339 -13.30 16.46 -19.54
CA ALA A 339 -12.76 15.14 -19.26
C ALA A 339 -12.85 14.80 -17.75
N GLU A 340 -12.56 15.76 -16.87
CA GLU A 340 -12.69 15.63 -15.41
C GLU A 340 -14.13 15.26 -15.03
N ASN A 341 -15.14 15.92 -15.58
CA ASN A 341 -16.57 15.63 -15.33
C ASN A 341 -16.95 14.19 -15.77
N PHE A 342 -16.40 13.71 -16.90
CA PHE A 342 -16.63 12.34 -17.34
C PHE A 342 -15.96 11.34 -16.38
N LEU A 343 -14.75 11.63 -15.94
CA LEU A 343 -14.00 10.77 -14.99
C LEU A 343 -14.70 10.64 -13.64
N GLU A 344 -15.28 11.73 -13.10
CA GLU A 344 -16.10 11.68 -11.87
C GLU A 344 -17.28 10.71 -12.02
N SER A 345 -17.92 10.72 -13.17
CA SER A 345 -19.07 9.87 -13.46
C SER A 345 -18.68 8.40 -13.70
N ILE A 346 -17.51 8.14 -14.27
CA ILE A 346 -17.00 6.80 -14.55
C ILE A 346 -16.65 6.06 -13.25
N GLY A 347 -15.97 6.70 -12.31
CA GLY A 347 -15.58 6.10 -11.04
C GLY A 347 -14.55 4.96 -11.18
N ASP A 348 -14.76 3.85 -10.45
CA ASP A 348 -13.83 2.69 -10.43
C ASP A 348 -14.30 1.55 -11.34
N LEU A 349 -14.15 1.75 -12.65
CA LEU A 349 -14.56 0.77 -13.66
C LEU A 349 -13.83 -0.57 -13.53
N GLU A 350 -12.56 -0.54 -13.11
CA GLU A 350 -11.73 -1.73 -12.95
C GLU A 350 -12.32 -2.67 -11.87
N ARG A 351 -12.70 -2.13 -10.71
CA ARG A 351 -13.34 -2.91 -9.65
C ARG A 351 -14.76 -3.34 -9.98
N LEU A 352 -15.51 -2.53 -10.73
CA LEU A 352 -16.83 -2.94 -11.20
C LEU A 352 -16.73 -4.14 -12.15
N ALA A 353 -15.77 -4.14 -13.07
CA ALA A 353 -15.51 -5.28 -13.95
C ALA A 353 -15.14 -6.54 -13.17
N SER A 354 -14.31 -6.42 -12.13
CA SER A 354 -13.95 -7.55 -11.26
C SER A 354 -15.16 -8.10 -10.50
N LYS A 355 -16.03 -7.24 -9.96
CA LYS A 355 -17.27 -7.66 -9.27
C LYS A 355 -18.23 -8.41 -10.18
N ILE A 356 -18.27 -8.07 -11.47
CA ILE A 356 -19.03 -8.84 -12.47
C ILE A 356 -18.45 -10.26 -12.57
N GLY A 357 -17.14 -10.39 -12.72
CA GLY A 357 -16.46 -11.69 -12.87
C GLY A 357 -16.61 -12.60 -11.67
N VAL A 358 -16.71 -12.02 -10.46
CA VAL A 358 -16.95 -12.76 -9.21
C VAL A 358 -18.44 -13.02 -8.94
N GLY A 359 -19.34 -12.42 -9.71
CA GLY A 359 -20.78 -12.54 -9.49
C GLY A 359 -21.30 -11.78 -8.27
N ARG A 360 -20.56 -10.77 -7.77
CA ARG A 360 -20.88 -10.02 -6.54
C ARG A 360 -21.33 -8.58 -6.78
N ILE A 361 -21.45 -8.16 -8.04
CA ILE A 361 -21.93 -6.81 -8.35
C ILE A 361 -23.40 -6.65 -7.93
N THR A 362 -23.68 -5.60 -7.19
CA THR A 362 -25.05 -5.31 -6.75
C THR A 362 -25.86 -4.58 -7.83
N PRO A 363 -27.21 -4.60 -7.80
CA PRO A 363 -28.02 -3.85 -8.78
C PRO A 363 -27.72 -2.35 -8.82
N ARG A 364 -27.35 -1.77 -7.67
CA ARG A 364 -26.93 -0.37 -7.59
C ARG A 364 -25.60 -0.12 -8.28
N GLU A 365 -24.64 -1.00 -8.08
CA GLU A 365 -23.33 -0.93 -8.77
C GLU A 365 -23.44 -1.21 -10.26
N MET A 366 -24.36 -2.07 -10.67
CA MET A 366 -24.68 -2.28 -12.09
C MET A 366 -25.26 -1.00 -12.72
N ASN A 367 -26.06 -0.22 -12.01
CA ASN A 367 -26.49 1.11 -12.45
C ASN A 367 -25.31 2.09 -12.50
N GLN A 368 -24.36 2.01 -11.59
CA GLN A 368 -23.13 2.81 -11.65
C GLN A 368 -22.30 2.45 -12.88
N LEU A 369 -22.20 1.17 -13.24
CA LEU A 369 -21.58 0.73 -14.48
C LEU A 369 -22.30 1.33 -15.71
N LYS A 370 -23.64 1.33 -15.71
CA LYS A 370 -24.42 2.00 -16.78
C LYS A 370 -24.03 3.46 -16.94
N ILE A 371 -23.90 4.21 -15.83
CA ILE A 371 -23.49 5.61 -15.86
C ILE A 371 -22.06 5.72 -16.42
N ALA A 372 -21.14 4.89 -15.95
CA ALA A 372 -19.77 4.87 -16.44
C ALA A 372 -19.71 4.64 -17.97
N LEU A 373 -20.44 3.63 -18.47
CA LEU A 373 -20.51 3.33 -19.90
C LEU A 373 -21.05 4.48 -20.74
N SER A 374 -22.02 5.24 -20.21
CA SER A 374 -22.59 6.40 -20.91
C SER A 374 -21.58 7.54 -21.12
N CYS A 375 -20.49 7.56 -20.33
CA CYS A 375 -19.44 8.57 -20.40
C CYS A 375 -18.28 8.19 -21.31
N ILE A 376 -18.10 6.90 -21.65
CA ILE A 376 -16.95 6.44 -22.43
C ILE A 376 -16.99 6.97 -23.86
N ALA A 377 -18.15 6.93 -24.54
CA ALA A 377 -18.27 7.45 -25.89
C ALA A 377 -18.01 8.97 -25.98
N PRO A 378 -18.64 9.82 -25.14
CA PRO A 378 -18.33 11.26 -25.14
C PRO A 378 -16.88 11.57 -24.80
N LEU A 379 -16.26 10.83 -23.87
CA LEU A 379 -14.83 10.98 -23.53
C LEU A 379 -13.94 10.62 -24.72
N LYS A 380 -14.24 9.52 -25.42
CA LYS A 380 -13.55 9.13 -26.65
C LYS A 380 -13.65 10.22 -27.70
N ASP A 381 -14.85 10.73 -27.95
CA ASP A 381 -15.11 11.79 -28.96
C ASP A 381 -14.33 13.05 -28.60
N LEU A 382 -14.32 13.47 -27.35
CA LEU A 382 -13.53 14.59 -26.84
C LEU A 382 -12.03 14.41 -27.16
N CYS A 383 -11.47 13.25 -26.87
CA CYS A 383 -10.08 12.95 -27.14
C CYS A 383 -9.76 12.84 -28.62
N GLN A 384 -10.67 12.32 -29.42
CA GLN A 384 -10.51 12.20 -30.89
C GLN A 384 -10.60 13.57 -31.62
N GLN A 385 -11.28 14.55 -31.01
CA GLN A 385 -11.34 15.94 -31.56
C GLN A 385 -10.09 16.76 -31.20
N SER A 386 -9.23 16.28 -30.28
CA SER A 386 -8.01 16.98 -29.88
C SER A 386 -7.02 17.14 -31.05
N GLU A 387 -6.07 18.07 -30.94
CA GLU A 387 -4.97 18.22 -31.90
C GLU A 387 -3.83 17.20 -31.64
N SER A 388 -3.80 16.55 -30.47
CA SER A 388 -2.78 15.60 -30.08
C SER A 388 -2.95 14.25 -30.79
N ALA A 389 -2.05 13.92 -31.71
CA ALA A 389 -2.03 12.62 -32.38
C ALA A 389 -1.78 11.46 -31.38
N VAL A 390 -1.00 11.71 -30.34
CA VAL A 390 -0.70 10.73 -29.29
C VAL A 390 -1.96 10.39 -28.49
N MET A 391 -2.74 11.41 -28.09
CA MET A 391 -3.98 11.23 -27.35
C MET A 391 -5.02 10.48 -28.19
N LYS A 392 -5.16 10.82 -29.51
CA LYS A 392 -6.03 10.10 -30.43
C LYS A 392 -5.68 8.61 -30.47
N LYS A 393 -4.41 8.27 -30.67
CA LYS A 393 -3.93 6.90 -30.72
C LYS A 393 -4.16 6.16 -29.40
N MET A 394 -3.93 6.81 -28.27
CA MET A 394 -4.13 6.23 -26.95
C MET A 394 -5.59 5.88 -26.67
N THR A 395 -6.53 6.74 -27.12
CA THR A 395 -7.96 6.59 -26.83
C THR A 395 -8.76 5.90 -27.94
N GLU A 396 -8.12 5.58 -29.08
CA GLU A 396 -8.74 4.85 -30.18
C GLU A 396 -9.34 3.49 -29.76
N PRO A 397 -8.67 2.66 -28.90
CA PRO A 397 -9.19 1.36 -28.50
C PRO A 397 -10.39 1.43 -27.53
N LEU A 398 -10.74 2.59 -26.97
CA LEU A 398 -11.89 2.72 -26.07
C LEU A 398 -13.16 2.14 -26.68
N ASN A 399 -13.84 1.28 -25.93
CA ASN A 399 -15.05 0.59 -26.36
C ASN A 399 -16.24 0.99 -25.47
N PRO A 400 -17.20 1.76 -25.98
CA PRO A 400 -18.38 2.19 -25.20
C PRO A 400 -19.30 1.06 -24.72
N CYS A 401 -19.08 -0.18 -25.14
CA CYS A 401 -19.91 -1.35 -24.80
C CYS A 401 -21.41 -1.06 -24.93
N THR A 402 -21.82 -0.44 -26.06
CA THR A 402 -23.17 0.12 -26.26
C THR A 402 -24.28 -0.89 -26.04
N GLU A 403 -24.08 -2.15 -26.49
CA GLU A 403 -25.08 -3.20 -26.30
C GLU A 403 -25.31 -3.50 -24.80
N LEU A 404 -24.24 -3.58 -24.01
CA LEU A 404 -24.34 -3.77 -22.58
C LEU A 404 -25.01 -2.58 -21.90
N PHE A 405 -24.64 -1.35 -22.30
CA PHE A 405 -25.27 -0.13 -21.80
C PHE A 405 -26.79 -0.11 -22.03
N GLU A 406 -27.25 -0.35 -23.27
CA GLU A 406 -28.68 -0.35 -23.60
C GLU A 406 -29.44 -1.49 -22.86
N LYS A 407 -28.81 -2.65 -22.68
CA LYS A 407 -29.38 -3.75 -21.90
C LYS A 407 -29.59 -3.39 -20.44
N ILE A 408 -28.56 -2.86 -19.77
CA ILE A 408 -28.68 -2.45 -18.37
C ILE A 408 -29.75 -1.39 -18.24
N LYS A 409 -29.76 -0.40 -19.12
CA LYS A 409 -30.72 0.70 -19.17
C LYS A 409 -32.15 0.19 -19.32
N PHE A 410 -32.36 -0.82 -20.18
CA PHE A 410 -33.69 -1.40 -20.40
C PHE A 410 -34.16 -2.28 -19.24
N GLN A 411 -33.24 -3.08 -18.66
CA GLN A 411 -33.62 -4.13 -17.69
C GLN A 411 -33.68 -3.66 -16.25
N LEU A 412 -32.85 -2.68 -15.85
CA LEU A 412 -32.77 -2.27 -14.44
C LEU A 412 -33.59 -1.01 -14.13
N GLN A 413 -34.20 -1.00 -12.95
CA GLN A 413 -34.78 0.20 -12.37
C GLN A 413 -33.66 1.23 -12.07
N GLU A 414 -33.94 2.54 -12.29
CA GLU A 414 -32.95 3.60 -12.00
C GLU A 414 -32.53 3.63 -10.52
N ASN A 415 -33.48 3.45 -9.63
CA ASN A 415 -33.28 3.42 -8.18
C ASN A 415 -33.29 1.99 -7.64
N ALA A 416 -32.62 1.06 -8.33
CA ALA A 416 -32.51 -0.33 -7.89
C ALA A 416 -31.92 -0.42 -6.46
N PRO A 417 -32.43 -1.30 -5.61
CA PRO A 417 -31.92 -1.52 -4.26
C PRO A 417 -30.52 -2.11 -4.28
N HIS A 418 -29.81 -2.03 -3.14
CA HIS A 418 -28.48 -2.64 -3.01
C HIS A 418 -28.53 -4.19 -3.10
N GLN A 419 -29.61 -4.81 -2.63
CA GLN A 419 -29.77 -6.27 -2.59
C GLN A 419 -30.97 -6.71 -3.42
N VAL A 420 -30.80 -7.76 -4.24
CA VAL A 420 -31.87 -8.31 -5.08
C VAL A 420 -33.06 -8.81 -4.26
N ASN A 421 -32.81 -9.38 -3.08
CA ASN A 421 -33.84 -9.91 -2.18
C ASN A 421 -34.82 -8.86 -1.60
N LYS A 422 -34.58 -7.57 -1.85
CA LYS A 422 -35.54 -6.50 -1.46
C LYS A 422 -36.61 -6.28 -2.51
N GLY A 423 -36.50 -6.87 -3.67
CA GLY A 423 -37.39 -6.64 -4.80
C GLY A 423 -37.26 -5.25 -5.43
N GLY A 424 -37.89 -5.02 -6.55
CA GLY A 424 -37.86 -3.74 -7.27
C GLY A 424 -36.56 -3.49 -8.05
N VAL A 425 -35.89 -4.56 -8.49
CA VAL A 425 -34.64 -4.49 -9.24
C VAL A 425 -34.87 -4.31 -10.75
N ILE A 426 -35.83 -5.04 -11.32
CA ILE A 426 -36.09 -5.08 -12.75
C ILE A 426 -37.08 -3.99 -13.16
N ALA A 427 -36.86 -3.35 -14.28
CA ALA A 427 -37.72 -2.29 -14.81
C ALA A 427 -39.09 -2.87 -15.26
N THR A 428 -40.10 -2.02 -15.29
CA THR A 428 -41.42 -2.36 -15.83
C THR A 428 -41.31 -2.55 -17.35
N GLY A 429 -42.03 -3.54 -17.92
CA GLY A 429 -42.00 -3.82 -19.35
C GLY A 429 -40.95 -4.83 -19.77
N VAL A 430 -40.09 -5.30 -18.87
CA VAL A 430 -39.06 -6.32 -19.15
C VAL A 430 -39.65 -7.73 -19.19
N ASN A 431 -40.59 -8.02 -18.27
CA ASN A 431 -41.21 -9.34 -18.19
C ASN A 431 -42.68 -9.19 -17.83
N ALA A 432 -43.58 -9.71 -18.71
CA ALA A 432 -45.01 -9.57 -18.56
C ALA A 432 -45.56 -10.31 -17.31
N GLU A 433 -45.04 -11.51 -16.98
CA GLU A 433 -45.42 -12.22 -15.75
C GLU A 433 -45.07 -11.44 -14.50
N LEU A 434 -43.87 -10.80 -14.47
CA LEU A 434 -43.43 -9.97 -13.36
C LEU A 434 -44.33 -8.76 -13.17
N ASP A 435 -44.71 -8.09 -14.25
CA ASP A 435 -45.57 -6.91 -14.20
C ASP A 435 -47.00 -7.28 -13.75
N GLU A 436 -47.54 -8.42 -14.19
CA GLU A 436 -48.81 -8.96 -13.72
C GLU A 436 -48.76 -9.29 -12.22
N LEU A 437 -47.75 -9.95 -11.72
CA LEU A 437 -47.57 -10.27 -10.32
C LEU A 437 -47.42 -9.01 -9.45
N ARG A 438 -46.69 -7.99 -9.93
CA ARG A 438 -46.58 -6.69 -9.23
C ARG A 438 -47.94 -6.00 -9.15
N ASN A 439 -48.75 -6.06 -10.20
CA ASN A 439 -50.13 -5.52 -10.17
C ASN A 439 -51.00 -6.27 -9.16
N ILE A 440 -50.87 -7.61 -9.07
CA ILE A 440 -51.58 -8.39 -8.07
C ILE A 440 -51.13 -8.00 -6.66
N SER A 441 -49.83 -7.87 -6.41
CA SER A 441 -49.30 -7.49 -5.10
C SER A 441 -49.68 -6.06 -4.69
N SER A 442 -49.71 -5.10 -5.60
CA SER A 442 -50.12 -3.71 -5.33
C SER A 442 -51.63 -3.62 -5.12
N ASN A 443 -52.42 -4.23 -5.98
CA ASN A 443 -53.88 -4.30 -5.84
C ASN A 443 -54.30 -5.08 -4.58
N GLY A 444 -53.52 -6.09 -4.18
CA GLY A 444 -53.71 -6.84 -2.93
C GLY A 444 -53.67 -5.95 -1.69
N LYS A 445 -52.77 -4.95 -1.65
CA LYS A 445 -52.70 -3.97 -0.55
C LYS A 445 -53.91 -3.06 -0.52
N GLU A 446 -54.38 -2.62 -1.66
CA GLU A 446 -55.59 -1.82 -1.77
C GLU A 446 -56.84 -2.62 -1.40
N LEU A 447 -56.91 -3.88 -1.81
CA LEU A 447 -57.97 -4.84 -1.41
C LEU A 447 -58.00 -5.10 0.12
N LEU A 448 -56.83 -5.21 0.76
CA LEU A 448 -56.72 -5.35 2.21
C LEU A 448 -57.24 -4.09 2.94
N LEU A 449 -56.98 -2.91 2.38
CA LEU A 449 -57.54 -1.66 2.90
C LEU A 449 -59.06 -1.59 2.72
N GLN A 450 -59.57 -1.98 1.55
CA GLN A 450 -60.99 -2.08 1.30
C GLN A 450 -61.66 -3.11 2.20
N MET A 451 -61.00 -4.28 2.40
CA MET A 451 -61.48 -5.30 3.35
C MET A 451 -61.49 -4.76 4.78
N GLN A 452 -60.47 -4.04 5.22
CA GLN A 452 -60.43 -3.39 6.53
C GLN A 452 -61.58 -2.43 6.68
N GLN A 453 -61.85 -1.58 5.68
CA GLN A 453 -62.94 -0.63 5.69
C GLN A 453 -64.32 -1.32 5.77
N ARG A 454 -64.51 -2.36 4.94
CA ARG A 454 -65.73 -3.15 4.94
C ARG A 454 -65.96 -3.85 6.29
N GLU A 455 -64.93 -4.42 6.89
CA GLU A 455 -65.05 -5.07 8.20
C GLU A 455 -65.25 -4.05 9.34
N ILE A 456 -64.73 -2.84 9.25
CA ILE A 456 -65.06 -1.74 10.15
C ILE A 456 -66.54 -1.37 10.06
N GLU A 457 -67.08 -1.23 8.86
CA GLU A 457 -68.46 -0.89 8.62
C GLU A 457 -69.43 -2.02 9.09
N ALA A 458 -69.11 -3.27 8.79
CA ALA A 458 -69.88 -4.44 9.16
C ALA A 458 -69.93 -4.71 10.67
N THR A 459 -68.82 -4.52 11.37
CA THR A 459 -68.69 -4.82 12.81
C THR A 459 -68.91 -3.61 13.71
N GLY A 460 -68.85 -2.40 13.15
CA GLY A 460 -68.88 -1.17 13.92
C GLY A 460 -67.71 -1.01 14.89
N ILE A 461 -66.51 -1.54 14.56
CA ILE A 461 -65.30 -1.46 15.35
C ILE A 461 -64.34 -0.46 14.69
N PRO A 462 -64.26 0.80 15.11
CA PRO A 462 -63.44 1.82 14.43
C PRO A 462 -61.94 1.59 14.60
N SER A 463 -61.53 0.82 15.62
CA SER A 463 -60.12 0.54 15.92
C SER A 463 -59.58 -0.74 15.25
N LEU A 464 -60.37 -1.38 14.38
CA LEU A 464 -59.97 -2.56 13.65
C LEU A 464 -58.83 -2.23 12.69
N LYS A 465 -57.78 -3.06 12.73
CA LYS A 465 -56.62 -2.95 11.82
C LYS A 465 -56.30 -4.32 11.25
N ILE A 466 -56.00 -4.36 9.98
CA ILE A 466 -55.34 -5.52 9.37
C ILE A 466 -53.86 -5.32 9.47
N GLY A 467 -53.15 -6.27 10.10
CA GLY A 467 -51.69 -6.26 10.27
C GLY A 467 -51.09 -7.58 9.79
N PHE A 468 -49.78 -7.58 9.61
CA PHE A 468 -48.97 -8.76 9.23
C PHE A 468 -48.00 -9.15 10.34
N ASN A 469 -47.81 -10.46 10.54
CA ASN A 469 -46.85 -11.04 11.47
C ASN A 469 -46.20 -12.28 10.84
N ASN A 470 -44.88 -12.37 10.86
CA ASN A 470 -44.13 -13.48 10.26
C ASN A 470 -44.51 -14.87 10.79
N VAL A 471 -45.13 -14.99 11.98
CA VAL A 471 -45.55 -16.26 12.58
C VAL A 471 -46.94 -16.68 12.19
N PHE A 472 -47.86 -15.72 12.03
CA PHE A 472 -49.30 -15.97 11.85
C PHE A 472 -49.86 -15.45 10.51
N GLY A 473 -49.06 -14.73 9.72
CA GLY A 473 -49.51 -14.08 8.50
C GLY A 473 -50.31 -12.82 8.71
N TYR A 474 -51.27 -12.54 7.81
CA TYR A 474 -52.17 -11.42 7.95
C TYR A 474 -53.23 -11.72 9.03
N TYR A 475 -53.55 -10.73 9.86
CA TYR A 475 -54.52 -10.84 10.95
C TYR A 475 -55.32 -9.56 11.10
N ILE A 476 -56.52 -9.70 11.62
CA ILE A 476 -57.38 -8.60 12.05
C ILE A 476 -57.12 -8.39 13.54
N GLU A 477 -56.67 -7.22 13.93
CA GLU A 477 -56.48 -6.83 15.34
C GLU A 477 -57.63 -6.02 15.85
N VAL A 478 -58.23 -6.48 16.95
CA VAL A 478 -59.34 -5.84 17.65
C VAL A 478 -58.91 -5.53 19.06
N THR A 479 -59.15 -4.29 19.51
CA THR A 479 -58.82 -3.86 20.87
C THR A 479 -59.78 -4.53 21.89
N LYS A 480 -59.33 -4.76 23.13
CA LYS A 480 -60.09 -5.37 24.21
C LYS A 480 -61.49 -4.73 24.46
N ALA A 481 -61.57 -3.43 24.20
CA ALA A 481 -62.82 -2.68 24.37
C ALA A 481 -63.94 -3.13 23.41
N HIS A 482 -63.61 -3.78 22.30
CA HIS A 482 -64.50 -4.16 21.24
C HIS A 482 -64.53 -5.67 20.94
N LYS A 483 -63.92 -6.52 21.80
CA LYS A 483 -63.81 -7.96 21.58
C LYS A 483 -65.13 -8.67 21.42
N ASP A 484 -66.15 -8.21 22.12
CA ASP A 484 -67.50 -8.80 22.11
C ASP A 484 -68.32 -8.48 20.83
N LYS A 485 -67.81 -7.57 20.00
CA LYS A 485 -68.35 -7.25 18.67
C LYS A 485 -67.71 -8.08 17.55
N ALA A 486 -66.70 -8.88 17.87
CA ALA A 486 -66.05 -9.74 16.85
C ALA A 486 -67.02 -10.81 16.40
N PRO A 487 -67.25 -10.99 15.06
CA PRO A 487 -68.14 -12.01 14.53
C PRO A 487 -67.72 -13.42 14.92
N ALA A 488 -68.69 -14.30 15.14
CA ALA A 488 -68.48 -15.70 15.57
C ALA A 488 -67.71 -16.57 14.50
N ASN A 489 -67.69 -16.14 13.25
CA ASN A 489 -66.99 -16.78 12.15
C ASN A 489 -65.51 -16.41 12.07
N TRP A 490 -65.02 -15.47 12.88
CA TRP A 490 -63.62 -15.16 12.95
C TRP A 490 -62.88 -16.14 13.85
N ILE A 491 -61.73 -16.65 13.37
CA ILE A 491 -60.91 -17.62 14.09
C ILE A 491 -59.89 -16.84 14.93
N ARG A 492 -60.00 -16.89 16.27
CA ARG A 492 -59.02 -16.27 17.15
C ARG A 492 -57.68 -17.02 17.13
N LYS A 493 -56.59 -16.32 16.88
CA LYS A 493 -55.23 -16.87 16.85
C LYS A 493 -54.35 -16.46 18.01
N GLN A 494 -54.50 -15.25 18.52
CA GLN A 494 -53.66 -14.73 19.59
C GLN A 494 -54.42 -13.73 20.47
N THR A 495 -54.19 -13.84 21.77
CA THR A 495 -54.66 -12.85 22.76
C THR A 495 -53.44 -12.03 23.21
N LEU A 496 -53.51 -10.71 23.10
CA LEU A 496 -52.51 -9.76 23.54
C LEU A 496 -52.96 -9.03 24.81
N VAL A 497 -52.04 -8.32 25.45
CA VAL A 497 -52.38 -7.48 26.63
C VAL A 497 -53.45 -6.45 26.30
N ASN A 498 -53.46 -5.86 25.11
CA ASN A 498 -54.35 -4.77 24.72
C ASN A 498 -55.37 -5.12 23.61
N GLY A 499 -55.41 -6.35 23.11
CA GLY A 499 -56.29 -6.74 22.01
C GLY A 499 -56.27 -8.24 21.73
N GLU A 500 -57.08 -8.64 20.75
CA GLU A 500 -57.11 -10.00 20.22
C GLU A 500 -56.89 -9.98 18.70
N ARG A 501 -56.22 -11.02 18.18
CA ARG A 501 -55.95 -11.20 16.76
C ARG A 501 -56.75 -12.35 16.18
N TYR A 502 -57.41 -12.05 15.08
CA TYR A 502 -58.30 -12.97 14.37
C TYR A 502 -57.87 -13.19 12.94
N ILE A 503 -58.29 -14.32 12.37
CA ILE A 503 -58.13 -14.65 10.97
C ILE A 503 -59.52 -15.02 10.40
N THR A 504 -59.74 -14.62 9.15
CA THR A 504 -60.90 -15.05 8.37
C THR A 504 -60.44 -15.94 7.21
N PRO A 505 -61.31 -16.87 6.72
CA PRO A 505 -60.98 -17.69 5.53
C PRO A 505 -60.62 -16.83 4.30
N GLU A 506 -61.38 -15.74 4.10
CA GLU A 506 -61.12 -14.77 3.03
C GLU A 506 -59.75 -14.08 3.15
N LEU A 507 -59.40 -13.64 4.36
CA LEU A 507 -58.06 -13.02 4.62
C LEU A 507 -56.94 -14.03 4.35
N LYS A 508 -57.15 -15.31 4.66
CA LYS A 508 -56.18 -16.37 4.42
C LYS A 508 -55.99 -16.68 2.92
N GLU A 509 -57.08 -16.70 2.17
CA GLU A 509 -56.99 -16.86 0.71
C GLU A 509 -56.26 -15.72 0.03
N TYR A 510 -56.49 -14.46 0.48
CA TYR A 510 -55.75 -13.31 -0.01
C TYR A 510 -54.28 -13.34 0.41
N GLU A 511 -53.96 -13.77 1.63
CA GLU A 511 -52.63 -13.97 2.11
C GLU A 511 -51.83 -14.91 1.20
N ASP A 512 -52.40 -16.07 0.92
CA ASP A 512 -51.75 -17.09 0.07
C ASP A 512 -51.50 -16.55 -1.36
N LYS A 513 -52.38 -15.72 -1.91
CA LYS A 513 -52.21 -15.06 -3.20
C LYS A 513 -51.14 -13.98 -3.16
N ILE A 514 -51.11 -13.13 -2.12
CA ILE A 514 -50.13 -12.03 -2.00
C ILE A 514 -48.73 -12.57 -1.71
N LEU A 515 -48.57 -13.46 -0.74
CA LEU A 515 -47.30 -14.06 -0.37
C LEU A 515 -46.72 -14.92 -1.49
N GLY A 516 -47.57 -15.68 -2.18
CA GLY A 516 -47.15 -16.44 -3.35
C GLY A 516 -46.69 -15.55 -4.52
N ALA A 517 -47.33 -14.38 -4.69
CA ALA A 517 -46.87 -13.38 -5.69
C ALA A 517 -45.55 -12.73 -5.30
N GLU A 518 -45.38 -12.36 -4.03
CA GLU A 518 -44.11 -11.75 -3.56
C GLU A 518 -42.91 -12.69 -3.70
N ASP A 519 -43.05 -13.96 -3.29
CA ASP A 519 -41.99 -14.97 -3.46
C ASP A 519 -41.68 -15.22 -4.94
N ARG A 520 -42.69 -15.24 -5.80
CA ARG A 520 -42.50 -15.43 -7.25
C ARG A 520 -41.87 -14.21 -7.91
N ILE A 521 -42.23 -12.99 -7.50
CA ILE A 521 -41.60 -11.73 -7.94
C ILE A 521 -40.10 -11.80 -7.66
N LEU A 522 -39.72 -12.11 -6.40
CA LEU A 522 -38.31 -12.23 -6.02
C LEU A 522 -37.57 -13.29 -6.81
N ALA A 523 -38.16 -14.44 -7.08
CA ALA A 523 -37.57 -15.49 -7.87
C ALA A 523 -37.29 -15.03 -9.30
N ILE A 524 -38.28 -14.40 -9.96
CA ILE A 524 -38.14 -13.89 -11.35
C ILE A 524 -37.13 -12.76 -11.41
N GLU A 525 -37.18 -11.81 -10.48
CA GLU A 525 -36.19 -10.71 -10.45
C GLU A 525 -34.78 -11.22 -10.23
N THR A 526 -34.59 -12.24 -9.39
CA THR A 526 -33.29 -12.87 -9.16
C THR A 526 -32.78 -13.57 -10.42
N GLU A 527 -33.66 -14.30 -11.11
CA GLU A 527 -33.32 -14.99 -12.36
C GLU A 527 -32.93 -13.99 -13.46
N LEU A 528 -33.70 -12.95 -13.68
CA LEU A 528 -33.45 -11.92 -14.68
C LEU A 528 -32.16 -11.14 -14.40
N TYR A 529 -31.91 -10.83 -13.12
CA TYR A 529 -30.68 -10.17 -12.71
C TYR A 529 -29.46 -11.08 -12.93
N ASN A 530 -29.53 -12.35 -12.59
CA ASN A 530 -28.46 -13.33 -12.83
C ASN A 530 -28.17 -13.50 -14.32
N ASN A 531 -29.19 -13.49 -15.17
CA ASN A 531 -29.03 -13.55 -16.62
C ASN A 531 -28.31 -12.28 -17.14
N LEU A 532 -28.71 -11.09 -16.67
CA LEU A 532 -28.01 -9.85 -16.98
C LEU A 532 -26.53 -9.90 -16.53
N LEU A 533 -26.26 -10.45 -15.36
CA LEU A 533 -24.90 -10.62 -14.84
C LEU A 533 -24.05 -11.55 -15.70
N GLN A 534 -24.61 -12.69 -16.15
CA GLN A 534 -23.92 -13.61 -17.07
C GLN A 534 -23.59 -12.94 -18.41
N GLU A 535 -24.50 -12.13 -18.96
CA GLU A 535 -24.25 -11.38 -20.17
C GLU A 535 -23.18 -10.31 -19.97
N ALA A 536 -23.22 -9.57 -18.85
CA ALA A 536 -22.19 -8.58 -18.51
C ALA A 536 -20.80 -9.21 -18.36
N ALA A 537 -20.71 -10.47 -17.92
CA ALA A 537 -19.43 -11.19 -17.81
C ALA A 537 -18.71 -11.34 -19.15
N GLY A 538 -19.43 -11.35 -20.28
CA GLY A 538 -18.83 -11.34 -21.61
C GLY A 538 -18.08 -10.04 -21.97
N TYR A 539 -18.29 -8.97 -21.22
CA TYR A 539 -17.69 -7.65 -21.45
C TYR A 539 -16.53 -7.32 -20.48
N ILE A 540 -16.11 -8.25 -19.61
CA ILE A 540 -15.05 -8.01 -18.60
C ILE A 540 -13.77 -7.53 -19.28
N ARG A 541 -13.31 -8.18 -20.34
CA ARG A 541 -12.09 -7.82 -21.05
C ARG A 541 -12.14 -6.42 -21.66
N PRO A 542 -13.14 -6.03 -22.46
CA PRO A 542 -13.30 -4.66 -22.93
C PRO A 542 -13.33 -3.63 -21.80
N LEU A 543 -14.06 -3.90 -20.71
CA LEU A 543 -14.14 -3.01 -19.54
C LEU A 543 -12.77 -2.80 -18.88
N GLN A 544 -11.94 -3.85 -18.78
CA GLN A 544 -10.59 -3.76 -18.23
C GLN A 544 -9.63 -3.02 -19.16
N GLU A 545 -9.77 -3.17 -20.47
CA GLU A 545 -9.00 -2.41 -21.46
C GLU A 545 -9.35 -0.92 -21.38
N ASP A 546 -10.63 -0.57 -21.31
CA ASP A 546 -11.10 0.79 -21.10
C ASP A 546 -10.59 1.37 -19.78
N ALA A 547 -10.66 0.62 -18.69
CA ALA A 547 -10.18 1.04 -17.37
C ALA A 547 -8.69 1.39 -17.38
N LYS A 548 -7.85 0.63 -18.10
CA LYS A 548 -6.42 0.92 -18.28
C LYS A 548 -6.19 2.25 -19.01
N ILE A 549 -6.91 2.49 -20.09
CA ILE A 549 -6.79 3.72 -20.89
C ILE A 549 -7.29 4.93 -20.08
N ILE A 550 -8.45 4.80 -19.44
CA ILE A 550 -9.07 5.86 -18.66
C ILE A 550 -8.22 6.20 -17.43
N SER A 551 -7.67 5.19 -16.74
CA SER A 551 -6.79 5.43 -15.59
C SER A 551 -5.51 6.15 -15.97
N ALA A 552 -4.92 5.82 -17.13
CA ALA A 552 -3.75 6.52 -17.65
C ALA A 552 -4.10 7.97 -18.05
N LEU A 553 -5.27 8.20 -18.64
CA LEU A 553 -5.76 9.55 -18.98
C LEU A 553 -5.98 10.40 -17.72
N ASP A 554 -6.57 9.83 -16.67
CA ASP A 554 -6.78 10.47 -15.37
C ASP A 554 -5.45 10.91 -14.73
N VAL A 555 -4.41 10.06 -14.80
CA VAL A 555 -3.05 10.44 -14.31
C VAL A 555 -2.49 11.61 -15.10
N LEU A 556 -2.63 11.63 -16.43
CA LEU A 556 -2.11 12.71 -17.28
C LEU A 556 -2.86 14.03 -17.05
N ILE A 557 -4.16 13.98 -16.80
CA ILE A 557 -4.97 15.12 -16.39
C ILE A 557 -4.53 15.62 -15.00
N SER A 558 -4.35 14.72 -14.04
CA SER A 558 -3.80 15.03 -12.71
C SER A 558 -2.44 15.74 -12.81
N PHE A 559 -1.56 15.30 -13.72
CA PHE A 559 -0.27 15.97 -13.97
C PHE A 559 -0.42 17.35 -14.57
N ALA A 560 -1.42 17.57 -15.44
CA ALA A 560 -1.73 18.89 -15.97
C ALA A 560 -2.23 19.82 -14.87
N GLU A 561 -3.18 19.37 -14.04
CA GLU A 561 -3.75 20.13 -12.93
C GLU A 561 -2.69 20.56 -11.91
N ILE A 562 -1.86 19.62 -11.45
CA ILE A 562 -0.80 19.94 -10.47
C ILE A 562 0.25 20.86 -11.07
N SER A 563 0.51 20.76 -12.38
CA SER A 563 1.48 21.61 -13.08
C SER A 563 1.00 23.06 -13.15
N ILE A 564 -0.27 23.26 -13.43
CA ILE A 564 -0.90 24.60 -13.41
C ILE A 564 -0.89 25.15 -11.98
N ALA A 565 -1.36 24.38 -11.00
CA ALA A 565 -1.50 24.81 -9.62
C ALA A 565 -0.17 25.18 -8.96
N ASN A 566 0.95 24.57 -9.39
CA ASN A 566 2.26 24.73 -8.77
C ASN A 566 3.30 25.39 -9.69
N ASN A 567 2.90 25.87 -10.84
CA ASN A 567 3.79 26.47 -11.84
C ASN A 567 4.97 25.55 -12.15
N TYR A 568 4.67 24.30 -12.57
CA TYR A 568 5.65 23.34 -13.03
C TYR A 568 5.84 23.50 -14.56
N HIS A 569 7.05 23.24 -15.02
CA HIS A 569 7.38 23.40 -16.44
C HIS A 569 7.72 22.08 -17.09
N ARG A 570 7.48 22.01 -18.40
CA ARG A 570 7.79 20.85 -19.21
C ARG A 570 9.29 20.56 -19.22
N PRO A 571 9.74 19.35 -18.83
CA PRO A 571 11.12 18.94 -18.98
C PRO A 571 11.42 18.54 -20.42
N GLU A 572 12.67 18.73 -20.86
CA GLU A 572 13.23 18.21 -22.11
C GLU A 572 13.89 16.85 -21.82
N ILE A 573 13.27 15.76 -22.25
CA ILE A 573 13.81 14.40 -22.08
C ILE A 573 14.46 13.95 -23.39
N ASN A 574 15.71 13.49 -23.30
CA ASN A 574 16.49 13.07 -24.45
C ASN A 574 17.47 11.93 -24.11
N ASP A 575 18.29 11.51 -25.07
CA ASP A 575 19.26 10.43 -24.93
C ASP A 575 20.69 10.91 -24.56
N SER A 576 20.84 12.18 -24.16
CA SER A 576 22.12 12.72 -23.73
C SER A 576 22.53 12.21 -22.34
N ASP A 577 23.80 12.52 -21.94
CA ASP A 577 24.31 12.23 -20.60
C ASP A 577 24.18 13.44 -19.64
N VAL A 578 23.45 14.49 -20.03
CA VAL A 578 23.37 15.74 -19.30
C VAL A 578 22.12 15.74 -18.40
N LEU A 579 22.30 16.18 -17.17
CA LEU A 579 21.21 16.54 -16.25
C LEU A 579 21.41 18.02 -15.88
N ASP A 580 20.63 18.92 -16.49
CA ASP A 580 20.68 20.37 -16.26
C ASP A 580 19.33 20.86 -15.77
N ILE A 581 19.24 21.15 -14.48
CA ILE A 581 18.05 21.68 -13.81
C ILE A 581 18.32 23.14 -13.43
N LYS A 582 17.47 24.06 -13.88
CA LYS A 582 17.52 25.48 -13.53
C LYS A 582 16.39 25.85 -12.59
N ALA A 583 16.74 26.57 -11.53
CA ALA A 583 15.82 27.00 -10.51
C ALA A 583 14.91 25.87 -9.98
N GLY A 584 15.50 24.69 -9.74
CA GLY A 584 14.80 23.52 -9.20
C GLY A 584 14.28 23.79 -7.79
N ARG A 585 13.07 23.28 -7.49
CA ARG A 585 12.40 23.38 -6.19
C ARG A 585 12.06 21.96 -5.69
N HIS A 586 11.96 21.80 -4.38
CA HIS A 586 11.58 20.50 -3.79
C HIS A 586 10.05 20.39 -3.74
N PRO A 587 9.41 19.47 -4.48
CA PRO A 587 7.96 19.45 -4.63
C PRO A 587 7.19 19.29 -3.32
N VAL A 588 7.75 18.56 -2.35
CA VAL A 588 7.10 18.31 -1.06
C VAL A 588 7.36 19.46 -0.09
N ILE A 589 8.63 19.87 0.08
CA ILE A 589 9.00 20.90 1.05
C ILE A 589 8.35 22.24 0.71
N GLU A 590 8.31 22.64 -0.58
CA GLU A 590 7.69 23.91 -0.98
C GLU A 590 6.20 24.02 -0.58
N LYS A 591 5.52 22.87 -0.43
CA LYS A 591 4.11 22.82 -0.02
C LYS A 591 3.89 22.73 1.49
N GLN A 592 4.96 22.48 2.24
CA GLN A 592 4.94 22.45 3.71
C GLN A 592 5.46 23.73 4.35
N LEU A 593 5.98 24.66 3.56
CA LEU A 593 6.45 25.95 4.08
C LEU A 593 5.27 26.78 4.62
N PRO A 594 5.51 27.53 5.71
CA PRO A 594 4.53 28.46 6.24
C PRO A 594 4.07 29.47 5.18
N PRO A 595 2.82 29.98 5.27
CA PRO A 595 2.35 31.01 4.35
C PRO A 595 3.28 32.25 4.36
N GLY A 596 3.73 32.65 3.16
CA GLY A 596 4.64 33.79 2.97
C GLY A 596 6.13 33.44 2.94
N GLU A 597 6.49 32.16 3.17
CA GLU A 597 7.85 31.69 2.93
C GLU A 597 7.95 31.01 1.54
N GLU A 598 8.95 31.40 0.76
CA GLU A 598 9.23 30.80 -0.55
C GLU A 598 10.39 29.81 -0.48
N TYR A 599 10.29 28.72 -1.24
CA TYR A 599 11.38 27.77 -1.38
C TYR A 599 12.51 28.36 -2.22
N ILE A 600 13.74 28.34 -1.70
CA ILE A 600 14.91 28.83 -2.42
C ILE A 600 15.33 27.84 -3.50
N SER A 601 15.09 28.20 -4.74
CA SER A 601 15.38 27.37 -5.90
C SER A 601 16.89 27.24 -6.17
N ASN A 602 17.33 26.10 -6.69
CA ASN A 602 18.73 25.80 -6.95
C ASN A 602 18.95 25.22 -8.36
N ASP A 603 20.12 25.56 -8.92
CA ASP A 603 20.58 25.01 -10.17
C ASP A 603 21.46 23.78 -9.92
N VAL A 604 21.23 22.70 -10.69
CA VAL A 604 22.05 21.49 -10.64
C VAL A 604 22.43 21.11 -12.06
N LEU A 605 23.73 21.03 -12.35
CA LEU A 605 24.26 20.55 -13.62
C LEU A 605 25.15 19.34 -13.36
N LEU A 606 24.83 18.21 -13.98
CA LEU A 606 25.68 17.00 -14.01
C LEU A 606 25.90 16.59 -15.46
N ASP A 607 27.15 16.30 -15.79
CA ASP A 607 27.58 15.92 -17.13
C ASP A 607 28.74 14.93 -17.01
N ASN A 608 28.61 13.75 -17.56
CA ASN A 608 29.65 12.69 -17.49
C ASN A 608 31.02 13.10 -18.06
N LYS A 609 31.09 14.23 -18.80
CA LYS A 609 32.33 14.70 -19.46
C LYS A 609 33.09 15.76 -18.65
N LYS A 610 32.38 16.66 -17.99
CA LYS A 610 32.98 17.84 -17.32
C LYS A 610 32.66 17.92 -15.83
N GLN A 611 31.48 17.50 -15.40
CA GLN A 611 31.00 17.63 -14.04
C GLN A 611 30.18 16.40 -13.64
N GLN A 612 30.88 15.26 -13.53
CA GLN A 612 30.27 13.97 -13.19
C GLN A 612 29.84 13.92 -11.72
N ILE A 613 30.69 14.46 -10.84
CA ILE A 613 30.49 14.41 -9.38
C ILE A 613 30.49 15.84 -8.84
N ILE A 614 29.47 16.15 -8.06
CA ILE A 614 29.41 17.38 -7.27
C ILE A 614 29.57 17.03 -5.80
N ILE A 615 30.64 17.52 -5.17
CA ILE A 615 30.82 17.48 -3.73
C ILE A 615 30.15 18.70 -3.14
N ILE A 616 29.21 18.49 -2.22
CA ILE A 616 28.42 19.56 -1.59
C ILE A 616 28.79 19.66 -0.13
N THR A 617 29.48 20.75 0.24
CA THR A 617 29.83 21.04 1.62
C THR A 617 28.88 22.07 2.22
N GLY A 618 28.94 22.26 3.54
CA GLY A 618 28.13 23.25 4.25
C GLY A 618 27.55 22.71 5.55
N PRO A 619 27.00 23.59 6.40
CA PRO A 619 26.50 23.21 7.71
C PRO A 619 25.27 22.28 7.63
N ASN A 620 25.02 21.54 8.69
CA ASN A 620 23.76 20.85 8.87
C ASN A 620 22.62 21.87 8.95
N MET A 621 21.43 21.54 8.50
CA MET A 621 20.25 22.41 8.33
C MET A 621 20.36 23.42 7.16
N ALA A 622 21.48 23.47 6.43
CA ALA A 622 21.58 24.35 5.25
C ALA A 622 20.76 23.87 4.04
N GLY A 623 20.26 22.64 4.07
CA GLY A 623 19.41 22.08 2.99
C GLY A 623 20.13 21.15 2.01
N LYS A 624 21.33 20.62 2.36
CA LYS A 624 22.08 19.66 1.52
C LYS A 624 21.22 18.45 1.13
N SER A 625 20.64 17.76 2.12
CA SER A 625 19.80 16.58 1.91
C SER A 625 18.53 16.88 1.09
N ALA A 626 17.94 18.07 1.32
CA ALA A 626 16.78 18.53 0.54
C ALA A 626 17.14 18.74 -0.94
N LEU A 627 18.33 19.27 -1.25
CA LEU A 627 18.82 19.45 -2.61
C LEU A 627 19.04 18.11 -3.33
N LEU A 628 19.62 17.11 -2.64
CA LEU A 628 19.81 15.77 -3.18
C LEU A 628 18.45 15.13 -3.54
N ARG A 629 17.54 15.13 -2.57
CA ARG A 629 16.18 14.59 -2.76
C ARG A 629 15.43 15.32 -3.86
N GLN A 630 15.46 16.65 -3.88
CA GLN A 630 14.89 17.49 -4.94
C GLN A 630 15.32 17.02 -6.33
N THR A 631 16.61 16.79 -6.54
CA THR A 631 17.17 16.39 -7.84
C THR A 631 16.59 15.04 -8.27
N ALA A 632 16.56 14.04 -7.38
CA ALA A 632 15.99 12.73 -7.68
C ALA A 632 14.48 12.81 -7.94
N LEU A 633 13.72 13.57 -7.13
CA LEU A 633 12.28 13.73 -7.31
C LEU A 633 11.92 14.39 -8.64
N ILE A 634 12.68 15.42 -9.06
CA ILE A 634 12.51 16.05 -10.37
C ILE A 634 12.74 15.05 -11.51
N VAL A 635 13.78 14.19 -11.41
CA VAL A 635 14.05 13.15 -12.41
C VAL A 635 12.93 12.11 -12.44
N ILE A 636 12.46 11.64 -11.28
CA ILE A 636 11.36 10.67 -11.18
C ILE A 636 10.06 11.23 -11.78
N MET A 637 9.69 12.47 -11.42
CA MET A 637 8.51 13.14 -11.97
C MET A 637 8.61 13.27 -13.49
N ALA A 638 9.75 13.74 -13.99
CA ALA A 638 10.00 13.90 -15.41
C ALA A 638 9.85 12.57 -16.19
N GLN A 639 10.46 11.50 -15.67
CA GLN A 639 10.41 10.18 -16.31
C GLN A 639 9.08 9.43 -16.08
N ALA A 640 8.26 9.87 -15.14
CA ALA A 640 6.87 9.44 -15.05
C ALA A 640 5.97 10.12 -16.09
N GLY A 641 6.44 11.22 -16.72
CA GLY A 641 5.68 12.03 -17.69
C GLY A 641 4.99 13.25 -17.08
N CYS A 642 5.42 13.68 -15.88
CA CYS A 642 4.93 14.86 -15.20
C CYS A 642 5.80 16.08 -15.53
N PHE A 643 5.22 17.28 -15.57
CA PHE A 643 5.99 18.51 -15.52
C PHE A 643 6.68 18.66 -14.16
N VAL A 644 7.75 19.44 -14.10
CA VAL A 644 8.65 19.46 -12.95
C VAL A 644 8.73 20.84 -12.29
N PRO A 645 8.99 20.87 -10.97
CA PRO A 645 9.18 22.11 -10.22
C PRO A 645 10.55 22.76 -10.49
N ALA A 646 10.73 23.24 -11.73
CA ALA A 646 11.95 23.92 -12.16
C ALA A 646 11.61 24.95 -13.23
N ALA A 647 12.41 26.00 -13.42
CA ALA A 647 12.21 26.94 -14.51
C ALA A 647 12.51 26.28 -15.87
N SER A 648 13.51 25.39 -15.92
CA SER A 648 13.76 24.51 -17.05
C SER A 648 14.53 23.28 -16.57
N ALA A 649 14.32 22.14 -17.23
CA ALA A 649 15.06 20.91 -16.94
C ALA A 649 15.37 20.19 -18.25
N LYS A 650 16.66 19.92 -18.50
CA LYS A 650 17.13 19.04 -19.59
C LYS A 650 17.67 17.78 -18.96
N ILE A 651 17.01 16.66 -19.25
CA ILE A 651 17.27 15.41 -18.58
C ILE A 651 17.60 14.35 -19.63
N GLY A 652 18.87 13.98 -19.74
CA GLY A 652 19.25 12.71 -20.33
C GLY A 652 18.71 11.58 -19.44
N TYR A 653 17.93 10.65 -20.01
CA TYR A 653 17.25 9.67 -19.20
C TYR A 653 18.17 8.92 -18.24
N VAL A 654 17.67 8.65 -17.05
CA VAL A 654 18.36 7.93 -15.98
C VAL A 654 17.79 6.51 -15.93
N ASP A 655 18.65 5.50 -15.83
CA ASP A 655 18.24 4.10 -15.76
C ASP A 655 18.14 3.54 -14.34
N LYS A 656 18.89 4.14 -13.38
CA LYS A 656 18.91 3.75 -11.98
C LYS A 656 19.08 4.98 -11.08
N ILE A 657 18.34 5.01 -9.98
CA ILE A 657 18.50 6.03 -8.95
C ILE A 657 18.83 5.33 -7.64
N PHE A 658 19.98 5.69 -7.09
CA PHE A 658 20.46 5.19 -5.81
C PHE A 658 20.56 6.31 -4.80
N THR A 659 20.13 6.03 -3.57
CA THR A 659 20.19 7.00 -2.50
C THR A 659 20.77 6.39 -1.23
N ARG A 660 21.73 7.09 -0.65
CA ARG A 660 22.15 6.94 0.74
C ARG A 660 21.93 8.26 1.43
N VAL A 661 20.75 8.45 1.99
CA VAL A 661 20.28 9.71 2.60
C VAL A 661 19.68 9.43 3.96
N GLY A 662 20.19 10.07 5.01
CA GLY A 662 19.70 9.94 6.38
C GLY A 662 20.24 8.72 7.13
N ALA A 663 20.25 8.80 8.47
CA ALA A 663 20.56 7.66 9.35
C ALA A 663 19.25 6.92 9.66
N SER A 664 19.11 5.69 9.17
CA SER A 664 18.02 4.82 9.62
C SER A 664 18.58 3.85 10.65
N ASP A 665 18.23 4.06 11.91
CA ASP A 665 18.53 3.09 12.97
C ASP A 665 17.61 1.89 12.79
N ASN A 666 18.17 0.79 12.32
CA ASN A 666 17.46 -0.49 12.25
C ASN A 666 17.72 -1.30 13.51
N ILE A 667 17.27 -0.77 14.65
CA ILE A 667 17.44 -1.36 15.97
C ILE A 667 16.87 -2.79 16.04
N SER A 668 15.85 -3.07 15.21
CA SER A 668 15.17 -4.37 15.22
C SER A 668 16.00 -5.55 14.67
N GLN A 669 17.06 -5.28 13.90
CA GLN A 669 17.95 -6.32 13.34
C GLN A 669 19.30 -6.41 14.06
N GLY A 670 19.58 -5.55 15.05
CA GLY A 670 20.82 -5.59 15.81
C GLY A 670 22.07 -5.19 14.99
N GLU A 671 21.88 -4.66 13.78
CA GLU A 671 22.98 -4.18 12.96
C GLU A 671 23.46 -2.79 13.41
N SER A 672 24.77 -2.58 13.43
CA SER A 672 25.36 -1.26 13.63
C SER A 672 24.92 -0.32 12.50
N THR A 673 24.57 0.94 12.87
CA THR A 673 24.23 1.99 11.87
C THR A 673 25.30 2.14 10.79
N PHE A 674 26.56 1.97 11.15
CA PHE A 674 27.68 1.99 10.22
C PHE A 674 27.67 0.78 9.26
N MET A 675 27.31 -0.42 9.73
CA MET A 675 27.21 -1.60 8.86
C MET A 675 26.07 -1.46 7.85
N VAL A 676 24.91 -0.93 8.27
CA VAL A 676 23.82 -0.61 7.35
C VAL A 676 24.27 0.40 6.29
N GLU A 677 25.01 1.43 6.70
CA GLU A 677 25.56 2.44 5.79
C GLU A 677 26.52 1.82 4.77
N MET A 678 27.40 0.93 5.19
CA MET A 678 28.34 0.23 4.29
C MET A 678 27.63 -0.74 3.37
N ASN A 679 26.58 -1.44 3.82
CA ASN A 679 25.77 -2.32 2.99
C ASN A 679 25.02 -1.52 1.89
N GLU A 680 24.48 -0.35 2.22
CA GLU A 680 23.85 0.56 1.24
C GLU A 680 24.88 1.06 0.22
N ALA A 681 26.06 1.49 0.66
CA ALA A 681 27.13 1.93 -0.23
C ALA A 681 27.63 0.80 -1.13
N ALA A 682 27.83 -0.39 -0.61
CA ALA A 682 28.22 -1.57 -1.37
C ALA A 682 27.19 -1.93 -2.44
N ASN A 683 25.91 -1.91 -2.09
CA ASN A 683 24.82 -2.13 -3.06
C ASN A 683 24.88 -1.13 -4.21
N ILE A 684 25.10 0.15 -3.91
CA ILE A 684 25.25 1.21 -4.93
C ILE A 684 26.42 0.89 -5.84
N LEU A 685 27.63 0.75 -5.28
CA LEU A 685 28.87 0.62 -6.05
C LEU A 685 28.90 -0.63 -6.95
N ASN A 686 28.28 -1.72 -6.51
CA ASN A 686 28.19 -2.95 -7.30
C ASN A 686 27.13 -2.91 -8.42
N ASN A 687 26.22 -1.95 -8.42
CA ASN A 687 25.08 -1.90 -9.35
C ASN A 687 25.01 -0.65 -10.22
N ILE A 688 26.01 0.24 -10.20
CA ILE A 688 26.03 1.46 -11.02
C ILE A 688 26.04 1.17 -12.51
N SER A 689 25.63 2.15 -13.29
CA SER A 689 25.71 2.22 -14.77
C SER A 689 26.16 3.62 -15.19
N ASP A 690 26.39 3.85 -16.48
CA ASP A 690 26.70 5.18 -17.02
C ASP A 690 25.57 6.19 -16.85
N ARG A 691 24.34 5.70 -16.78
CA ARG A 691 23.14 6.53 -16.67
C ARG A 691 22.56 6.60 -15.25
N SER A 692 23.27 6.03 -14.29
CA SER A 692 22.85 6.07 -12.89
C SER A 692 22.94 7.48 -12.30
N LEU A 693 21.97 7.82 -11.46
CA LEU A 693 22.01 8.97 -10.56
C LEU A 693 22.23 8.47 -9.13
N VAL A 694 23.34 8.91 -8.52
CA VAL A 694 23.76 8.48 -7.19
C VAL A 694 23.74 9.66 -6.22
N LEU A 695 23.09 9.46 -5.07
CA LEU A 695 22.95 10.49 -4.03
C LEU A 695 23.55 9.95 -2.72
N PHE A 696 24.67 10.53 -2.30
CA PHE A 696 25.29 10.26 -1.00
C PHE A 696 25.10 11.45 -0.06
N ASP A 697 24.57 11.20 1.12
CA ASP A 697 24.43 12.20 2.16
C ASP A 697 25.12 11.74 3.43
N GLU A 698 26.18 12.50 3.79
CA GLU A 698 26.95 12.37 5.03
C GLU A 698 27.50 10.95 5.27
N LEU A 699 28.05 10.33 4.23
CA LEU A 699 28.65 8.99 4.31
C LEU A 699 29.91 9.01 5.22
N GLY A 700 30.07 7.98 6.06
CA GLY A 700 31.21 7.80 6.94
C GLY A 700 31.03 8.35 8.37
N ARG A 701 29.83 8.79 8.76
CA ARG A 701 29.55 9.33 10.09
C ARG A 701 29.56 8.30 11.22
N GLY A 702 29.30 7.05 10.90
CA GLY A 702 29.14 5.97 11.89
C GLY A 702 30.45 5.42 12.45
N THR A 703 31.62 5.97 12.08
CA THR A 703 32.94 5.52 12.49
C THR A 703 33.88 6.67 12.88
N SER A 704 35.16 6.38 13.13
CA SER A 704 36.14 7.41 13.42
C SER A 704 36.28 8.40 12.26
N THR A 705 36.61 9.67 12.56
CA THR A 705 36.68 10.73 11.53
C THR A 705 37.63 10.36 10.38
N TYR A 706 38.80 9.80 10.68
CA TYR A 706 39.78 9.45 9.66
C TYR A 706 39.34 8.26 8.80
N ASP A 707 38.74 7.22 9.39
CA ASP A 707 38.17 6.10 8.65
C ASP A 707 37.00 6.59 7.76
N GLY A 708 36.13 7.44 8.29
CA GLY A 708 35.02 8.02 7.54
C GLY A 708 35.47 8.83 6.33
N ILE A 709 36.49 9.72 6.49
CA ILE A 709 37.09 10.50 5.40
C ILE A 709 37.72 9.55 4.37
N SER A 710 38.47 8.56 4.83
CA SER A 710 39.19 7.62 3.95
C SER A 710 38.21 6.83 3.07
N ILE A 711 37.13 6.34 3.66
CA ILE A 711 36.08 5.60 2.93
C ILE A 711 35.35 6.52 1.95
N ALA A 712 34.95 7.72 2.39
CA ALA A 712 34.26 8.70 1.54
C ALA A 712 35.12 9.11 0.35
N TRP A 713 36.42 9.38 0.58
CA TRP A 713 37.39 9.68 -0.48
C TRP A 713 37.50 8.54 -1.48
N ALA A 714 37.75 7.32 -1.00
CA ALA A 714 37.92 6.15 -1.85
C ALA A 714 36.67 5.85 -2.70
N ILE A 715 35.48 6.08 -2.16
CA ILE A 715 34.22 5.90 -2.90
C ILE A 715 34.07 6.95 -4.01
N VAL A 716 34.36 8.22 -3.73
CA VAL A 716 34.30 9.28 -4.75
C VAL A 716 35.34 9.04 -5.85
N GLU A 717 36.56 8.63 -5.48
CA GLU A 717 37.61 8.26 -6.41
C GLU A 717 37.23 7.05 -7.27
N TYR A 718 36.70 5.99 -6.66
CA TYR A 718 36.15 4.82 -7.37
C TYR A 718 35.09 5.20 -8.40
N LEU A 719 34.14 6.05 -8.07
CA LEU A 719 33.09 6.51 -8.98
C LEU A 719 33.65 7.33 -10.13
N HIS A 720 34.70 8.14 -9.88
CA HIS A 720 35.36 8.96 -10.89
C HIS A 720 36.23 8.12 -11.85
N GLU A 721 37.03 7.19 -11.31
CA GLU A 721 38.01 6.38 -12.02
C GLU A 721 37.45 5.03 -12.50
N HIS A 722 36.14 4.75 -12.29
CA HIS A 722 35.55 3.46 -12.67
C HIS A 722 35.82 3.17 -14.17
N PRO A 723 36.39 2.00 -14.54
CA PRO A 723 36.86 1.75 -15.90
C PRO A 723 35.72 1.69 -16.93
N LYS A 724 34.51 1.47 -16.52
CA LYS A 724 33.36 1.23 -17.40
C LYS A 724 32.20 2.22 -17.18
N TYR A 725 31.93 2.63 -15.96
CA TYR A 725 30.72 3.38 -15.65
C TYR A 725 31.02 4.74 -14.98
N HIS A 726 30.42 5.81 -15.47
CA HIS A 726 30.59 7.16 -14.98
C HIS A 726 29.27 7.72 -14.47
N ALA A 727 28.77 7.19 -13.34
CA ALA A 727 27.51 7.58 -12.74
C ALA A 727 27.51 9.07 -12.31
N LYS A 728 26.41 9.76 -12.61
CA LYS A 728 26.17 11.14 -12.14
C LYS A 728 25.99 11.11 -10.63
N THR A 729 26.79 11.88 -9.89
CA THR A 729 26.82 11.75 -8.43
C THR A 729 26.69 13.12 -7.74
N LEU A 730 25.79 13.22 -6.77
CA LEU A 730 25.73 14.29 -5.77
C LEU A 730 26.21 13.72 -4.43
N PHE A 731 27.28 14.27 -3.91
CA PHE A 731 27.90 13.81 -2.67
C PHE A 731 27.88 14.93 -1.63
N ALA A 732 26.91 14.92 -0.72
CA ALA A 732 26.85 15.86 0.39
C ALA A 732 27.68 15.35 1.57
N THR A 733 28.52 16.20 2.12
CA THR A 733 29.43 15.84 3.20
C THR A 733 29.69 17.02 4.13
N HIS A 734 30.15 16.70 5.33
CA HIS A 734 30.73 17.63 6.28
C HIS A 734 32.25 17.56 6.30
N TYR A 735 32.86 16.64 5.55
CA TYR A 735 34.31 16.51 5.41
C TYR A 735 34.85 17.53 4.42
N HIS A 736 35.50 18.60 4.95
CA HIS A 736 36.07 19.66 4.11
C HIS A 736 37.27 19.21 3.31
N GLU A 737 37.91 18.13 3.76
CA GLU A 737 39.06 17.51 3.12
C GLU A 737 38.76 17.01 1.70
N LEU A 738 37.51 16.60 1.45
CA LEU A 738 37.10 16.17 0.12
C LEU A 738 37.09 17.33 -0.91
N ASN A 739 37.16 18.59 -0.46
CA ASN A 739 37.28 19.73 -1.39
C ASN A 739 38.60 19.70 -2.20
N GLU A 740 39.64 19.06 -1.68
CA GLU A 740 40.91 18.90 -2.39
C GLU A 740 40.82 18.03 -3.63
N MET A 741 39.75 17.17 -3.72
CA MET A 741 39.56 16.27 -4.86
C MET A 741 39.34 17.03 -6.19
N GLU A 742 38.79 18.24 -6.17
CA GLU A 742 38.59 19.06 -7.39
C GLU A 742 39.91 19.41 -8.07
N HIS A 743 41.01 19.53 -7.28
CA HIS A 743 42.32 19.80 -7.81
C HIS A 743 42.96 18.57 -8.49
N SER A 744 42.66 17.39 -7.98
CA SER A 744 43.24 16.12 -8.47
C SER A 744 42.40 15.49 -9.57
N PHE A 745 41.09 15.67 -9.58
CA PHE A 745 40.13 15.00 -10.45
C PHE A 745 39.31 15.98 -11.31
N LYS A 746 39.46 15.91 -12.63
CA LYS A 746 38.90 16.91 -13.57
C LYS A 746 37.39 16.99 -13.61
N LYS A 747 36.68 15.87 -13.37
CA LYS A 747 35.22 15.79 -13.44
C LYS A 747 34.52 15.97 -12.08
N ILE A 748 35.30 16.25 -11.02
CA ILE A 748 34.77 16.56 -9.68
C ILE A 748 34.69 18.08 -9.54
N LYS A 749 33.59 18.57 -9.01
CA LYS A 749 33.36 20.01 -8.74
C LYS A 749 32.83 20.21 -7.34
N ASN A 750 33.40 21.22 -6.67
CA ASN A 750 32.98 21.60 -5.33
C ASN A 750 31.89 22.65 -5.36
N TYR A 751 30.90 22.46 -4.53
CA TYR A 751 29.85 23.43 -4.25
C TYR A 751 29.63 23.50 -2.75
N ASN A 752 29.06 24.59 -2.30
CA ASN A 752 28.61 24.75 -0.93
C ASN A 752 27.20 25.32 -0.89
N VAL A 753 26.49 25.02 0.18
CA VAL A 753 25.20 25.66 0.45
C VAL A 753 25.49 26.92 1.28
N SER A 754 25.20 28.09 0.69
CA SER A 754 25.63 29.37 1.22
C SER A 754 24.92 29.73 2.52
N VAL A 755 25.71 30.34 3.41
CA VAL A 755 25.31 30.83 4.70
C VAL A 755 25.80 32.27 4.83
N LYS A 756 25.01 33.17 5.40
CA LYS A 756 25.40 34.54 5.67
C LYS A 756 25.43 34.77 7.17
N GLU A 757 26.53 35.25 7.67
CA GLU A 757 26.64 35.70 9.06
C GLU A 757 26.34 37.20 9.13
N VAL A 758 25.37 37.59 9.95
CA VAL A 758 24.97 38.96 10.18
C VAL A 758 24.84 39.18 11.68
N ALA A 759 25.66 40.07 12.25
CA ALA A 759 25.63 40.44 13.67
C ALA A 759 25.60 39.20 14.61
N HIS A 760 26.50 38.23 14.40
CA HIS A 760 26.59 36.95 15.14
C HIS A 760 25.35 36.02 15.03
N LYS A 761 24.48 36.26 14.05
CA LYS A 761 23.41 35.36 13.68
C LYS A 761 23.73 34.70 12.33
N VAL A 762 23.56 33.38 12.23
CA VAL A 762 23.74 32.65 11.01
C VAL A 762 22.39 32.60 10.29
N ILE A 763 22.37 33.08 9.05
CA ILE A 763 21.21 33.00 8.16
C ILE A 763 21.54 31.99 7.07
N PHE A 764 20.78 30.90 7.02
CA PHE A 764 20.91 29.90 5.99
C PHE A 764 20.25 30.43 4.70
N LEU A 765 21.07 30.79 3.71
CA LEU A 765 20.55 31.25 2.41
C LEU A 765 20.02 30.14 1.55
N ARG A 766 20.33 28.86 1.88
CA ARG A 766 19.88 27.64 1.17
C ARG A 766 20.18 27.65 -0.34
N LYS A 767 21.15 28.48 -0.78
CA LYS A 767 21.54 28.63 -2.19
C LYS A 767 22.83 27.86 -2.44
N LEU A 768 22.82 27.01 -3.48
CA LEU A 768 24.00 26.27 -3.94
C LEU A 768 24.93 27.23 -4.70
N VAL A 769 26.20 27.32 -4.29
CA VAL A 769 27.21 28.17 -4.87
C VAL A 769 28.48 27.36 -5.17
N LYS A 770 29.18 27.68 -6.27
CA LYS A 770 30.45 27.04 -6.61
C LYS A 770 31.53 27.33 -5.56
N GLY A 771 32.36 26.32 -5.30
CA GLY A 771 33.45 26.35 -4.34
C GLY A 771 33.11 25.60 -3.05
N GLY A 772 34.12 25.13 -2.35
CA GLY A 772 33.98 24.46 -1.05
C GLY A 772 33.79 25.45 0.08
N SER A 773 33.19 25.04 1.19
CA SER A 773 33.17 25.75 2.45
C SER A 773 34.22 25.18 3.39
N ASN A 774 35.04 26.02 4.00
CA ASN A 774 36.05 25.63 4.96
C ASN A 774 35.62 25.86 6.42
N HIS A 775 34.40 26.38 6.66
CA HIS A 775 33.93 26.71 8.00
C HIS A 775 32.85 25.70 8.46
N SER A 776 32.97 25.24 9.69
CA SER A 776 31.92 24.47 10.35
C SER A 776 31.04 25.40 11.18
N PHE A 777 29.70 25.21 11.15
CA PHE A 777 28.74 26.04 11.88
C PHE A 777 28.02 25.25 12.99
N GLY A 778 28.60 24.13 13.45
CA GLY A 778 27.98 23.26 14.44
C GLY A 778 27.65 23.97 15.76
N ILE A 779 28.53 24.83 16.23
CA ILE A 779 28.36 25.60 17.46
C ILE A 779 27.21 26.61 17.31
N GLN A 780 27.12 27.28 16.17
CA GLN A 780 26.03 28.19 15.86
C GLN A 780 24.67 27.52 15.81
N VAL A 781 24.61 26.31 15.26
CA VAL A 781 23.41 25.45 15.28
C VAL A 781 23.07 25.06 16.71
N GLY A 782 24.05 24.69 17.55
CA GLY A 782 23.86 24.41 18.96
C GLY A 782 23.27 25.62 19.72
N LYS A 783 23.73 26.84 19.37
CA LYS A 783 23.17 28.08 19.91
C LYS A 783 21.71 28.32 19.51
N MET A 784 21.37 28.04 18.25
CA MET A 784 19.99 28.12 17.74
C MET A 784 19.07 27.08 18.38
N ALA A 785 19.60 25.90 18.69
CA ALA A 785 18.88 24.81 19.38
C ALA A 785 18.67 25.10 20.89
N GLY A 786 19.22 26.21 21.42
CA GLY A 786 19.02 26.60 22.81
C GLY A 786 19.99 25.98 23.80
N LEU A 787 21.18 25.49 23.35
CA LEU A 787 22.21 25.04 24.28
C LEU A 787 22.62 26.14 25.24
N PRO A 788 22.96 25.82 26.53
CA PRO A 788 23.37 26.80 27.52
C PRO A 788 24.55 27.66 27.02
N GLN A 789 24.50 28.96 27.28
CA GLN A 789 25.49 29.94 26.79
C GLN A 789 26.93 29.61 27.28
N SER A 790 27.06 29.03 28.46
CA SER A 790 28.36 28.57 28.98
C SER A 790 28.98 27.45 28.15
N VAL A 791 28.14 26.49 27.67
CA VAL A 791 28.57 25.39 26.80
C VAL A 791 28.99 25.95 25.44
N ILE A 792 28.21 26.85 24.85
CA ILE A 792 28.53 27.51 23.57
C ILE A 792 29.86 28.26 23.63
N LYS A 793 30.07 29.09 24.64
CA LYS A 793 31.35 29.82 24.80
C LYS A 793 32.52 28.88 24.92
N ARG A 794 32.38 27.83 25.71
CA ARG A 794 33.45 26.84 25.90
C ARG A 794 33.74 26.06 24.62
N ALA A 795 32.71 25.71 23.88
CA ALA A 795 32.86 25.06 22.58
C ALA A 795 33.61 25.95 21.56
N ASP A 796 33.29 27.23 21.49
CA ASP A 796 33.99 28.20 20.66
C ASP A 796 35.50 28.33 21.03
N GLU A 797 35.83 28.33 22.32
CA GLU A 797 37.21 28.36 22.81
C GLU A 797 37.99 27.11 22.38
N ILE A 798 37.37 25.93 22.57
CA ILE A 798 37.95 24.62 22.21
C ILE A 798 38.13 24.54 20.68
N LEU A 799 37.14 24.96 19.89
CA LEU A 799 37.24 24.97 18.43
C LEU A 799 38.41 25.79 17.94
N LYS A 800 38.54 27.02 18.45
CA LYS A 800 39.69 27.91 18.10
C LYS A 800 41.04 27.31 18.46
N GLN A 801 41.15 26.61 19.58
CA GLN A 801 42.36 25.92 19.96
C GLN A 801 42.71 24.80 18.98
N LEU A 802 41.71 23.96 18.64
CA LEU A 802 41.89 22.83 17.70
C LEU A 802 42.21 23.31 16.29
N GLU A 803 41.62 24.40 15.80
CA GLU A 803 41.93 25.00 14.48
C GLU A 803 43.34 25.60 14.43
N ASN A 804 43.75 26.34 15.44
CA ASN A 804 45.12 26.92 15.51
C ASN A 804 46.22 25.89 15.60
N ASP A 805 45.96 24.75 16.18
CA ASP A 805 46.89 23.63 16.32
C ASP A 805 47.02 22.80 15.05
N ARG A 806 46.01 22.80 14.21
CA ARG A 806 46.03 22.19 12.88
C ARG A 806 47.01 22.84 11.94
N ASP A 807 47.16 24.20 12.06
CA ASP A 807 48.05 24.99 11.22
C ASP A 807 49.53 24.89 11.63
N LYS A 808 49.84 24.43 12.84
CA LYS A 808 51.22 24.45 13.38
C LYS A 808 51.94 23.09 13.46
N ASN A 809 51.25 21.99 13.62
CA ASN A 809 51.89 20.65 13.69
C ASN A 809 50.90 19.52 13.40
N GLY A 810 51.17 18.68 12.46
CA GLY A 810 50.34 17.56 12.03
C GLY A 810 50.12 16.40 13.03
N THR A 811 50.02 16.70 14.36
CA THR A 811 49.82 15.64 15.37
C THR A 811 48.86 16.15 16.48
N ILE A 812 47.67 15.62 16.49
CA ILE A 812 46.56 15.99 17.40
C ILE A 812 46.78 15.52 18.86
N GLN A 813 47.63 14.56 19.10
CA GLN A 813 47.76 13.88 20.41
C GLN A 813 48.33 14.73 21.55
N LYS A 814 49.16 15.73 21.27
CA LYS A 814 49.78 16.55 22.33
C LYS A 814 48.90 17.68 22.92
N ASN A 815 47.76 17.96 22.31
CA ASN A 815 47.04 19.20 22.61
C ASN A 815 45.84 18.99 23.50
N VAL A 816 45.35 17.74 23.68
CA VAL A 816 44.24 17.41 24.59
C VAL A 816 44.65 17.65 26.05
N GLU A 817 45.93 17.41 26.40
CA GLU A 817 46.48 17.65 27.75
C GLU A 817 46.57 19.15 28.09
N SER A 818 46.90 20.01 27.11
CA SER A 818 46.95 21.49 27.35
C SER A 818 45.57 22.12 27.51
N ILE A 819 44.54 21.52 26.91
CA ILE A 819 43.14 21.98 27.03
C ILE A 819 42.56 21.60 28.40
N ALA A 820 42.97 20.45 28.93
CA ALA A 820 42.52 19.97 30.26
C ALA A 820 43.16 20.79 31.40
N SER A 821 44.40 21.28 31.21
CA SER A 821 45.14 22.04 32.27
C SER A 821 44.76 23.52 32.39
N ALA A 822 44.02 24.12 31.45
CA ALA A 822 43.61 25.53 31.51
C ALA A 822 42.35 25.81 32.35
N ARG A 823 41.98 24.94 33.28
CA ARG A 823 40.77 25.09 34.11
C ARG A 823 41.12 25.17 35.59
N GLU A 824 41.15 26.38 36.12
CA GLU A 824 40.93 26.57 37.57
C GLU A 824 39.42 26.55 37.86
N GLY A 825 38.99 25.51 38.54
CA GLY A 825 37.67 25.41 39.18
C GLY A 825 36.53 24.74 38.38
N LEU A 826 36.25 23.52 38.82
CA LEU A 826 35.16 22.61 38.49
C LEU A 826 35.51 21.49 37.47
N GLN A 827 35.99 20.43 38.04
CA GLN A 827 36.27 19.15 37.43
C GLN A 827 34.94 18.42 37.08
N LEU A 828 34.52 18.42 35.81
CA LEU A 828 33.65 17.37 35.26
C LEU A 828 34.49 16.59 34.26
N SER A 829 34.99 15.46 34.73
CA SER A 829 35.72 14.46 33.96
C SER A 829 34.81 13.88 32.87
N PHE A 830 35.05 14.23 31.60
CA PHE A 830 34.33 13.64 30.47
C PHE A 830 35.21 12.81 29.53
N PHE A 831 36.49 12.66 29.84
CA PHE A 831 37.40 11.74 29.13
C PHE A 831 38.32 11.06 30.16
N GLN A 832 37.84 9.99 30.77
CA GLN A 832 38.71 8.95 31.32
C GLN A 832 39.07 7.98 30.19
N LEU A 833 40.10 8.29 29.45
CA LEU A 833 40.75 7.34 28.56
C LEU A 833 42.17 7.01 29.00
N ASP A 834 42.63 7.51 30.15
CA ASP A 834 43.77 6.97 30.86
C ASP A 834 43.53 7.12 32.36
N ASP A 835 43.00 6.05 32.95
CA ASP A 835 43.05 5.86 34.37
C ASP A 835 44.56 5.72 34.78
N PRO A 836 45.13 6.63 35.62
CA PRO A 836 46.50 6.56 36.04
C PRO A 836 46.83 5.15 36.62
N VAL A 837 45.86 4.51 37.26
CA VAL A 837 45.97 3.19 37.83
C VAL A 837 46.11 2.14 36.72
N LEU A 838 45.33 2.22 35.63
CA LEU A 838 45.44 1.33 34.48
C LEU A 838 46.75 1.53 33.69
N SER A 839 47.24 2.79 33.59
CA SER A 839 48.52 3.08 32.98
C SER A 839 49.68 2.52 33.81
N GLN A 840 49.64 2.67 35.14
CA GLN A 840 50.65 2.10 36.02
C GLN A 840 50.66 0.57 35.98
N ILE A 841 49.47 -0.10 35.92
CA ILE A 841 49.34 -1.55 35.79
C ILE A 841 49.90 -2.00 34.43
N ARG A 842 49.64 -1.28 33.35
CA ARG A 842 50.16 -1.58 32.03
C ARG A 842 51.68 -1.51 31.99
N ASP A 843 52.25 -0.47 32.55
CA ASP A 843 53.70 -0.27 32.58
C ASP A 843 54.42 -1.28 33.49
N GLU A 844 53.80 -1.66 34.63
CA GLU A 844 54.31 -2.74 35.50
C GLU A 844 54.24 -4.10 34.79
N ILE A 845 53.18 -4.40 34.06
CA ILE A 845 53.06 -5.66 33.31
C ILE A 845 54.00 -5.66 32.09
N ALA A 846 54.16 -4.54 31.37
CA ALA A 846 55.06 -4.44 30.24
C ALA A 846 56.52 -4.54 30.61
N GLY A 847 56.90 -4.14 31.81
CA GLY A 847 58.26 -4.24 32.34
C GLY A 847 58.67 -5.58 32.92
N LEU A 848 57.74 -6.57 33.03
CA LEU A 848 57.97 -7.89 33.57
C LEU A 848 58.64 -8.85 32.60
N ASP A 849 59.81 -9.32 32.91
CA ASP A 849 60.43 -10.46 32.21
C ASP A 849 59.85 -11.78 32.77
N ILE A 850 58.78 -12.25 32.12
CA ILE A 850 58.02 -13.43 32.51
C ILE A 850 58.89 -14.72 32.54
N ASN A 851 59.94 -14.79 31.74
CA ASN A 851 60.79 -15.95 31.63
C ASN A 851 61.90 -16.02 32.74
N GLY A 852 62.15 -14.90 33.41
CA GLY A 852 63.09 -14.76 34.51
C GLY A 852 62.50 -14.90 35.88
N LEU A 853 61.14 -15.00 36.04
CA LEU A 853 60.45 -15.05 37.32
C LEU A 853 60.24 -16.47 37.86
N THR A 854 60.55 -16.71 39.11
CA THR A 854 60.13 -17.92 39.80
C THR A 854 58.59 -17.89 40.09
N PRO A 855 57.93 -19.04 40.31
CA PRO A 855 56.50 -19.06 40.60
C PRO A 855 56.09 -18.22 41.81
N LEU A 856 56.94 -18.10 42.82
CA LEU A 856 56.70 -17.32 44.01
C LEU A 856 56.78 -15.82 43.74
N GLU A 857 57.72 -15.40 42.91
CA GLU A 857 57.89 -14.00 42.52
C GLU A 857 56.76 -13.56 41.61
N ALA A 858 56.29 -14.43 40.72
CA ALA A 858 55.13 -14.18 39.86
C ALA A 858 53.84 -13.97 40.71
N LEU A 859 53.65 -14.76 41.74
CA LEU A 859 52.53 -14.63 42.67
C LEU A 859 52.60 -13.35 43.49
N ASN A 860 53.82 -12.95 43.92
CA ASN A 860 54.04 -11.68 44.63
C ASN A 860 53.76 -10.50 43.73
N LYS A 861 54.24 -10.53 42.45
CA LYS A 861 53.96 -9.45 41.45
C LYS A 861 52.48 -9.35 41.12
N LEU A 862 51.75 -10.46 40.95
CA LEU A 862 50.31 -10.45 40.82
C LEU A 862 49.57 -9.86 42.04
N SER A 863 50.09 -10.12 43.24
CA SER A 863 49.57 -9.53 44.49
C SER A 863 49.83 -8.02 44.58
N GLU A 864 50.99 -7.53 44.11
CA GLU A 864 51.28 -6.10 44.00
C GLU A 864 50.36 -5.42 42.95
N ILE A 865 50.20 -5.97 41.78
CA ILE A 865 49.31 -5.45 40.74
C ILE A 865 47.85 -5.42 41.26
N LYS A 866 47.42 -6.45 41.99
CA LYS A 866 46.10 -6.48 42.60
C LYS A 866 45.94 -5.40 43.70
N LYS A 867 46.95 -5.06 44.44
CA LYS A 867 46.90 -3.97 45.41
C LYS A 867 46.81 -2.60 44.73
N ILE A 868 47.43 -2.40 43.57
CA ILE A 868 47.28 -1.16 42.77
C ILE A 868 45.82 -0.97 42.28
N ILE A 869 45.08 -2.08 42.03
CA ILE A 869 43.66 -2.04 41.64
C ILE A 869 42.75 -1.74 42.85
N LEU A 870 43.10 -2.19 44.00
CA LEU A 870 42.23 -2.10 45.20
C LEU A 870 42.48 -0.86 46.07
N GLY A 871 43.47 -0.01 45.72
CA GLY A 871 43.82 1.24 46.41
C GLY A 871 44.64 1.01 47.63
#